data_e42d0c410d6b08563860ababa7187d4b
#
_entry.id   e42d0c410d6b08563860ababa7187d4b
#
_cell.length_a   1.000
_cell.length_b   1.000
_cell.length_c   1.000
_cell.angle_alpha   90.00
_cell.angle_beta   90.00
_cell.angle_gamma   90.00
#
_symmetry.space_group_name_H-M   'P 1'
#
loop_
_entity.id
_entity.type
_entity.pdbx_description
1 polymer ?
#
loop_
_entity_poly.entity_id
_entity_poly.type
_entity_poly.pdbx_seq_one_letter_code
_entity_poly.pdbx_strand_id
1 'polypeptide(L)'
;VRIKRLLLRNFRQFYGDCVLSFEIDDQSRITVIHGENGAGKTSLLNAFKWVLYGRTDFDTGEQTILNELALSETAPDGIAELFLELEFEHEGSIYTVSRKQEYRRVGDSLDAEPIGKSVPSVTWVDTSGKFQRSQNPSSQINQLIPEKLHSYFFFNGERIEKLANVSAAGEIQNAIRTLMGLEIVERASDHLGRLVIKDFRREASETASSDYRELLVRQEKILQDVEEQKSIRSLAEKNRAGYQGEIDAINAAYEEISEVKAKAERRRALEDENGGLKADLEDLRKARMELISQVGALAFLPESISRVSEKLEDCRRRGELPYKIRRTFVDDLLHAGTCICGSPLDEGSSARHSVEAYRDRATGEDLEAAFTETVSNLRAMPRERERLYKQIKSWAAKESDYRERLKAISEELDEISGTLGASDIEDVKRLEERRKELGRLQADELVAIARASDEIKQYEDELSGIKKEIEKVKSKSEKEDVARQRLEFAEECKRLVDQLHEALAEETRKRLSERVNDTFRAILRKDFYAEIDPDYTLKIFKDLPGIGKQLVSEKSTGENQVISLSFIASLVSLAKERKQAKGAFFKGGVFPIIMDSPFGALDREYREKIAEHIPQLADQVIIFASNSQWSDEVDQKCRPYIGKEYSLVYHAPKSAGREEDDSYVKRTDGPEFTKIEEGYLGR
;
A
#
# COMPACT_ATOMS: atom_id res chain seq x y z
N VAL A 1 -21.63 -5.65 2.25
CA VAL A 1 -22.68 -5.06 1.40
C VAL A 1 -23.00 -6.03 0.28
N ARG A 2 -24.30 -6.36 0.08
CA ARG A 2 -24.80 -7.17 -1.03
C ARG A 2 -25.90 -6.38 -1.74
N ILE A 3 -25.70 -6.04 -2.99
CA ILE A 3 -26.69 -5.32 -3.78
C ILE A 3 -27.85 -6.25 -4.10
N LYS A 4 -29.10 -5.78 -3.88
CA LYS A 4 -30.33 -6.52 -4.13
C LYS A 4 -31.07 -6.03 -5.37
N ARG A 5 -31.19 -4.71 -5.52
CA ARG A 5 -32.00 -4.09 -6.56
C ARG A 5 -31.48 -2.72 -6.95
N LEU A 6 -31.50 -2.42 -8.23
CA LEU A 6 -31.30 -1.08 -8.79
C LEU A 6 -32.52 -0.71 -9.62
N LEU A 7 -33.16 0.40 -9.30
CA LEU A 7 -34.22 1.02 -10.10
C LEU A 7 -33.66 2.31 -10.71
N LEU A 8 -33.86 2.44 -12.00
CA LEU A 8 -33.53 3.64 -12.77
C LEU A 8 -34.80 4.18 -13.39
N ARG A 9 -35.00 5.50 -13.28
CA ARG A 9 -36.09 6.19 -13.97
C ARG A 9 -35.47 7.36 -14.75
N ASN A 10 -35.62 7.33 -16.08
CA ASN A 10 -35.20 8.37 -17.00
C ASN A 10 -33.70 8.73 -16.92
N PHE A 11 -32.83 7.71 -16.80
CA PHE A 11 -31.39 7.90 -16.68
C PHE A 11 -30.68 7.61 -17.99
N ARG A 12 -30.08 8.64 -18.62
CA ARG A 12 -29.37 8.53 -19.91
C ARG A 12 -30.26 7.82 -20.94
N GLN A 13 -29.79 6.73 -21.57
CA GLN A 13 -30.58 5.97 -22.55
C GLN A 13 -31.69 5.08 -21.93
N PHE A 14 -31.79 4.99 -20.61
CA PHE A 14 -32.84 4.22 -19.95
C PHE A 14 -34.08 5.09 -19.74
N TYR A 15 -35.11 4.84 -20.52
CA TYR A 15 -36.40 5.55 -20.46
C TYR A 15 -37.42 4.84 -19.58
N GLY A 16 -38.17 5.61 -18.80
CA GLY A 16 -39.15 5.08 -17.86
C GLY A 16 -38.52 4.31 -16.72
N ASP A 17 -39.29 3.41 -16.12
CA ASP A 17 -38.84 2.57 -14.99
C ASP A 17 -38.08 1.33 -15.51
N CYS A 18 -36.82 1.23 -15.22
CA CYS A 18 -35.98 0.07 -15.48
C CYS A 18 -35.51 -0.53 -14.16
N VAL A 19 -35.73 -1.83 -13.95
CA VAL A 19 -35.39 -2.52 -12.70
C VAL A 19 -34.41 -3.66 -12.98
N LEU A 20 -33.33 -3.70 -12.20
CA LEU A 20 -32.39 -4.80 -12.15
C LEU A 20 -32.46 -5.44 -10.76
N SER A 21 -32.66 -6.76 -10.71
CA SER A 21 -32.59 -7.55 -9.47
C SER A 21 -31.27 -8.35 -9.44
N PHE A 22 -30.59 -8.33 -8.34
CA PHE A 22 -29.30 -8.99 -8.13
C PHE A 22 -29.41 -10.07 -7.06
N GLU A 23 -30.48 -10.85 -7.12
CA GLU A 23 -30.65 -11.98 -6.19
C GLU A 23 -29.53 -12.99 -6.41
N ILE A 24 -28.79 -13.24 -5.35
CA ILE A 24 -27.67 -14.16 -5.32
C ILE A 24 -27.76 -15.05 -4.10
N ASP A 25 -27.32 -16.29 -4.26
CA ASP A 25 -27.05 -17.21 -3.17
C ASP A 25 -25.55 -17.49 -3.06
N ASP A 26 -25.15 -18.38 -2.14
CA ASP A 26 -23.74 -18.69 -1.93
C ASP A 26 -23.11 -19.46 -3.11
N GLN A 27 -23.90 -20.02 -4.04
CA GLN A 27 -23.43 -20.69 -5.25
C GLN A 27 -23.50 -19.76 -6.46
N SER A 28 -24.56 -18.93 -6.56
CA SER A 28 -24.84 -18.05 -7.69
C SER A 28 -24.42 -16.62 -7.38
N ARG A 29 -23.12 -16.33 -7.50
CA ARG A 29 -22.50 -15.06 -7.07
C ARG A 29 -22.37 -14.03 -8.17
N ILE A 30 -22.62 -14.40 -9.42
CA ILE A 30 -22.38 -13.56 -10.59
C ILE A 30 -23.72 -13.13 -11.20
N THR A 31 -23.83 -11.83 -11.48
CA THR A 31 -24.83 -11.28 -12.38
C THR A 31 -24.15 -10.78 -13.65
N VAL A 32 -24.61 -11.20 -14.81
CA VAL A 32 -24.08 -10.77 -16.10
C VAL A 32 -25.08 -9.87 -16.82
N ILE A 33 -24.61 -8.75 -17.33
CA ILE A 33 -25.42 -7.81 -18.11
C ILE A 33 -24.75 -7.68 -19.49
N HIS A 34 -25.36 -8.29 -20.47
CA HIS A 34 -24.92 -8.30 -21.86
C HIS A 34 -25.40 -7.06 -22.60
N GLY A 35 -24.56 -6.51 -23.47
CA GLY A 35 -24.97 -5.38 -24.31
C GLY A 35 -23.86 -4.98 -25.29
N GLU A 36 -24.26 -4.60 -26.48
CA GLU A 36 -23.34 -4.10 -27.49
C GLU A 36 -22.74 -2.74 -27.10
N ASN A 37 -21.73 -2.30 -27.84
CA ASN A 37 -21.13 -0.98 -27.60
C ASN A 37 -22.16 0.11 -27.82
N GLY A 38 -22.28 1.06 -26.89
CA GLY A 38 -23.31 2.09 -26.89
C GLY A 38 -24.63 1.71 -26.21
N ALA A 39 -24.89 0.44 -25.90
CA ALA A 39 -26.14 -0.02 -25.26
C ALA A 39 -26.34 0.48 -23.82
N GLY A 40 -25.34 1.04 -23.16
CA GLY A 40 -25.48 1.63 -21.83
C GLY A 40 -24.78 0.93 -20.69
N LYS A 41 -23.85 0.03 -20.96
CA LYS A 41 -23.05 -0.64 -19.92
C LYS A 41 -22.38 0.35 -18.98
N THR A 42 -21.60 1.28 -19.53
CA THR A 42 -20.93 2.34 -18.77
C THR A 42 -21.92 3.29 -18.08
N SER A 43 -23.09 3.50 -18.66
CA SER A 43 -24.16 4.28 -18.02
C SER A 43 -24.71 3.57 -16.77
N LEU A 44 -24.87 2.25 -16.80
CA LEU A 44 -25.26 1.48 -15.60
C LEU A 44 -24.18 1.56 -14.51
N LEU A 45 -22.89 1.46 -14.85
CA LEU A 45 -21.81 1.67 -13.89
C LEU A 45 -21.90 3.05 -13.23
N ASN A 46 -22.14 4.09 -14.04
CA ASN A 46 -22.31 5.46 -13.55
C ASN A 46 -23.61 5.64 -12.74
N ALA A 47 -24.66 4.86 -12.98
CA ALA A 47 -25.86 4.88 -12.18
C ALA A 47 -25.60 4.50 -10.71
N PHE A 48 -24.79 3.46 -10.46
CA PHE A 48 -24.35 3.11 -9.12
C PHE A 48 -23.56 4.25 -8.44
N LYS A 49 -22.63 4.87 -9.17
CA LYS A 49 -21.86 6.01 -8.65
C LYS A 49 -22.74 7.22 -8.37
N TRP A 50 -23.69 7.50 -9.26
CA TRP A 50 -24.55 8.66 -9.10
C TRP A 50 -25.54 8.52 -7.93
N VAL A 51 -26.19 7.35 -7.78
CA VAL A 51 -27.13 7.15 -6.67
C VAL A 51 -26.44 7.24 -5.32
N LEU A 52 -25.22 6.72 -5.21
CA LEU A 52 -24.43 6.76 -3.97
C LEU A 52 -23.79 8.14 -3.71
N TYR A 53 -23.07 8.69 -4.69
CA TYR A 53 -22.19 9.84 -4.45
C TYR A 53 -22.64 11.13 -5.19
N GLY A 54 -23.61 11.03 -6.12
CA GLY A 54 -24.06 12.17 -6.94
C GLY A 54 -23.04 12.58 -8.01
N ARG A 55 -22.14 11.69 -8.40
CA ARG A 55 -21.09 11.90 -9.40
C ARG A 55 -21.18 10.89 -10.52
N THR A 56 -20.71 11.27 -11.69
CA THR A 56 -20.55 10.41 -12.87
C THR A 56 -19.16 10.61 -13.45
N ASP A 57 -18.58 9.57 -14.08
CA ASP A 57 -17.28 9.60 -14.74
C ASP A 57 -17.44 9.61 -16.26
N PHE A 58 -18.30 10.48 -16.79
CA PHE A 58 -18.40 10.66 -18.25
C PHE A 58 -17.29 11.59 -18.75
N ASP A 59 -16.67 11.26 -19.89
CA ASP A 59 -15.57 12.04 -20.50
C ASP A 59 -16.01 13.39 -21.06
N THR A 60 -17.30 13.64 -21.20
CA THR A 60 -17.88 14.78 -21.93
C THR A 60 -18.48 15.85 -21.02
N GLY A 61 -17.79 16.25 -19.95
CA GLY A 61 -18.19 17.37 -19.10
C GLY A 61 -19.56 17.21 -18.42
N GLU A 62 -20.11 18.32 -17.93
CA GLU A 62 -21.45 18.38 -17.29
C GLU A 62 -22.58 18.23 -18.31
N GLN A 63 -22.72 17.06 -18.92
CA GLN A 63 -23.88 16.77 -19.77
C GLN A 63 -25.07 16.40 -18.90
N THR A 64 -26.27 16.75 -19.39
CA THR A 64 -27.53 16.31 -18.82
C THR A 64 -27.57 14.78 -18.74
N ILE A 65 -27.78 14.23 -17.55
CA ILE A 65 -27.90 12.79 -17.33
C ILE A 65 -29.37 12.31 -17.40
N LEU A 66 -30.27 13.22 -17.67
CA LEU A 66 -31.70 12.92 -17.93
C LEU A 66 -31.85 12.27 -19.31
N ASN A 67 -32.81 11.35 -19.43
CA ASN A 67 -33.16 10.71 -20.68
C ASN A 67 -33.80 11.71 -21.66
N GLU A 68 -33.34 11.71 -22.92
CA GLU A 68 -33.80 12.66 -23.95
C GLU A 68 -35.26 12.46 -24.34
N LEU A 69 -35.76 11.18 -24.34
CA LEU A 69 -37.16 10.89 -24.61
C LEU A 69 -38.06 11.43 -23.53
N ALA A 70 -37.70 11.21 -22.25
CA ALA A 70 -38.42 11.78 -21.12
C ALA A 70 -38.48 13.31 -21.15
N LEU A 71 -37.37 13.94 -21.63
CA LEU A 71 -37.33 15.37 -21.83
C LEU A 71 -38.22 15.82 -23.01
N SER A 72 -38.23 15.07 -24.12
CA SER A 72 -39.05 15.38 -25.30
C SER A 72 -40.55 15.35 -25.03
N GLU A 73 -40.96 14.47 -24.15
CA GLU A 73 -42.37 14.34 -23.70
C GLU A 73 -42.78 15.40 -22.67
N THR A 74 -41.81 16.10 -22.07
CA THR A 74 -42.08 17.17 -21.13
C THR A 74 -42.45 18.44 -21.90
N ALA A 75 -43.50 19.15 -21.50
CA ALA A 75 -43.88 20.42 -22.10
C ALA A 75 -42.71 21.45 -22.04
N PRO A 76 -42.66 22.41 -22.98
CA PRO A 76 -41.72 23.54 -22.88
C PRO A 76 -41.80 24.20 -21.52
N ASP A 77 -40.65 24.49 -20.91
CA ASP A 77 -40.47 25.00 -19.55
C ASP A 77 -41.01 24.09 -18.42
N GLY A 78 -41.48 22.89 -18.77
CA GLY A 78 -41.95 21.86 -17.84
C GLY A 78 -40.77 21.20 -17.07
N ILE A 79 -41.14 20.39 -16.09
CA ILE A 79 -40.19 19.69 -15.22
C ILE A 79 -40.19 18.19 -15.52
N ALA A 80 -39.03 17.66 -15.84
CA ALA A 80 -38.77 16.23 -15.94
C ALA A 80 -38.03 15.72 -14.72
N GLU A 81 -38.27 14.48 -14.30
CA GLU A 81 -37.69 13.88 -13.13
C GLU A 81 -36.75 12.74 -13.52
N LEU A 82 -35.55 12.78 -12.93
CA LEU A 82 -34.60 11.70 -12.87
C LEU A 82 -34.65 11.09 -11.45
N PHE A 83 -34.83 9.77 -11.34
CA PHE A 83 -34.84 9.10 -10.04
C PHE A 83 -34.09 7.77 -10.12
N LEU A 84 -33.20 7.53 -9.15
CA LEU A 84 -32.51 6.26 -8.95
C LEU A 84 -32.70 5.77 -7.53
N GLU A 85 -32.84 4.45 -7.39
CA GLU A 85 -32.92 3.79 -6.08
C GLU A 85 -32.07 2.52 -6.09
N LEU A 86 -31.23 2.37 -5.07
CA LEU A 86 -30.36 1.23 -4.84
C LEU A 86 -30.73 0.58 -3.51
N GLU A 87 -31.11 -0.70 -3.56
CA GLU A 87 -31.36 -1.51 -2.38
C GLU A 87 -30.20 -2.49 -2.17
N PHE A 88 -29.68 -2.57 -0.96
CA PHE A 88 -28.62 -3.50 -0.59
C PHE A 88 -28.76 -3.96 0.87
N GLU A 89 -28.21 -5.13 1.12
CA GLU A 89 -28.12 -5.71 2.46
C GLU A 89 -26.75 -5.43 3.08
N HIS A 90 -26.75 -5.00 4.33
CA HIS A 90 -25.55 -4.84 5.13
C HIS A 90 -25.80 -5.26 6.58
N GLU A 91 -25.02 -6.23 7.06
CA GLU A 91 -25.12 -6.78 8.44
C GLU A 91 -26.53 -7.18 8.86
N GLY A 92 -27.26 -7.83 7.94
CA GLY A 92 -28.63 -8.32 8.18
C GLY A 92 -29.71 -7.23 8.10
N SER A 93 -29.36 -5.99 7.83
CA SER A 93 -30.29 -4.87 7.60
C SER A 93 -30.39 -4.55 6.12
N ILE A 94 -31.58 -4.22 5.65
CA ILE A 94 -31.83 -3.83 4.26
C ILE A 94 -31.85 -2.31 4.16
N TYR A 95 -30.93 -1.78 3.41
CA TYR A 95 -30.77 -0.34 3.15
C TYR A 95 -31.32 0.01 1.78
N THR A 96 -32.01 1.15 1.71
CA THR A 96 -32.47 1.76 0.47
C THR A 96 -31.86 3.16 0.37
N VAL A 97 -31.04 3.36 -0.65
CA VAL A 97 -30.48 4.67 -1.01
C VAL A 97 -31.19 5.15 -2.25
N SER A 98 -31.81 6.31 -2.20
CA SER A 98 -32.45 6.92 -3.36
C SER A 98 -31.92 8.33 -3.60
N ARG A 99 -31.87 8.73 -4.86
CA ARG A 99 -31.48 10.07 -5.29
C ARG A 99 -32.37 10.55 -6.41
N LYS A 100 -32.78 11.81 -6.32
CA LYS A 100 -33.67 12.48 -7.26
C LYS A 100 -33.03 13.77 -7.74
N GLN A 101 -33.20 14.06 -9.04
CA GLN A 101 -32.85 15.33 -9.66
C GLN A 101 -33.97 15.77 -10.57
N GLU A 102 -34.44 17.01 -10.43
CA GLU A 102 -35.39 17.62 -11.32
C GLU A 102 -34.66 18.47 -12.34
N TYR A 103 -35.18 18.48 -13.59
CA TYR A 103 -34.68 19.25 -14.69
C TYR A 103 -35.80 20.06 -15.32
N ARG A 104 -35.51 21.31 -15.65
CA ARG A 104 -36.43 22.17 -16.40
C ARG A 104 -36.04 22.12 -17.87
N ARG A 105 -36.97 21.79 -18.75
CA ARG A 105 -36.78 21.88 -20.18
C ARG A 105 -36.67 23.35 -20.62
N VAL A 106 -35.69 23.68 -21.46
CA VAL A 106 -35.43 25.04 -21.90
C VAL A 106 -36.19 25.32 -23.24
N GLY A 107 -37.35 25.94 -23.15
CA GLY A 107 -38.20 26.24 -24.32
C GLY A 107 -38.53 24.98 -25.11
N ASP A 108 -38.49 25.07 -26.45
CA ASP A 108 -38.74 23.96 -27.39
C ASP A 108 -37.53 23.07 -27.68
N SER A 109 -36.36 23.41 -27.12
CA SER A 109 -35.15 22.60 -27.30
C SER A 109 -35.16 21.33 -26.43
N LEU A 110 -34.23 20.40 -26.72
CA LEU A 110 -33.90 19.25 -25.85
C LEU A 110 -32.84 19.59 -24.81
N ASP A 111 -32.60 20.89 -24.57
CA ASP A 111 -31.74 21.31 -23.48
C ASP A 111 -32.50 21.29 -22.13
N ALA A 112 -31.79 20.95 -21.06
CA ALA A 112 -32.39 20.92 -19.73
C ALA A 112 -31.44 21.46 -18.68
N GLU A 113 -31.97 22.27 -17.79
CA GLU A 113 -31.24 22.84 -16.67
C GLU A 113 -31.63 22.13 -15.36
N PRO A 114 -30.65 21.71 -14.53
CA PRO A 114 -30.95 21.09 -13.26
C PRO A 114 -31.56 22.08 -12.27
N ILE A 115 -32.64 21.67 -11.59
CA ILE A 115 -33.29 22.44 -10.54
C ILE A 115 -32.69 22.04 -9.19
N GLY A 116 -31.88 22.92 -8.62
CA GLY A 116 -31.21 22.68 -7.33
C GLY A 116 -30.15 21.57 -7.38
N LYS A 117 -29.73 21.12 -6.21
CA LYS A 117 -28.75 20.02 -6.06
C LYS A 117 -29.48 18.72 -5.71
N SER A 118 -29.06 17.61 -6.31
CA SER A 118 -29.55 16.29 -5.91
C SER A 118 -29.10 15.95 -4.48
N VAL A 119 -30.02 15.51 -3.65
CA VAL A 119 -29.76 15.09 -2.26
C VAL A 119 -30.11 13.61 -2.12
N PRO A 120 -29.23 12.78 -1.56
CA PRO A 120 -29.55 11.39 -1.31
C PRO A 120 -30.54 11.25 -0.14
N SER A 121 -31.37 10.21 -0.16
CA SER A 121 -32.14 9.75 0.99
C SER A 121 -31.67 8.34 1.34
N VAL A 122 -31.50 8.06 2.62
CA VAL A 122 -31.10 6.72 3.11
C VAL A 122 -32.10 6.29 4.15
N THR A 123 -32.71 5.13 3.90
CA THR A 123 -33.62 4.46 4.82
C THR A 123 -33.17 3.00 4.98
N TRP A 124 -33.48 2.38 6.10
CA TRP A 124 -33.23 0.95 6.29
C TRP A 124 -34.22 0.31 7.23
N VAL A 125 -34.35 -1.00 7.07
CA VAL A 125 -35.06 -1.86 8.01
C VAL A 125 -33.99 -2.62 8.79
N ASP A 126 -33.99 -2.42 10.10
CA ASP A 126 -33.02 -3.09 10.98
C ASP A 126 -33.41 -4.58 11.21
N THR A 127 -32.50 -5.30 11.87
CA THR A 127 -32.68 -6.74 12.18
C THR A 127 -33.91 -7.03 13.06
N SER A 128 -34.48 -6.01 13.72
CA SER A 128 -35.73 -6.10 14.49
C SER A 128 -36.98 -5.79 13.67
N GLY A 129 -36.86 -5.47 12.37
CA GLY A 129 -37.93 -5.10 11.48
C GLY A 129 -38.38 -3.63 11.61
N LYS A 130 -37.62 -2.78 12.34
CA LYS A 130 -37.98 -1.37 12.54
C LYS A 130 -37.43 -0.52 11.41
N PHE A 131 -38.27 0.34 10.84
CA PHE A 131 -37.92 1.30 9.80
C PHE A 131 -37.16 2.48 10.41
N GLN A 132 -36.03 2.84 9.80
CA GLN A 132 -35.13 3.94 10.18
C GLN A 132 -34.88 4.85 8.99
N ARG A 133 -34.55 6.12 9.26
CA ARG A 133 -34.16 7.11 8.25
C ARG A 133 -32.95 7.90 8.72
N SER A 134 -31.99 8.11 7.85
CA SER A 134 -30.78 8.86 8.15
C SER A 134 -31.03 10.37 8.24
N GLN A 135 -30.46 11.01 9.24
CA GLN A 135 -30.41 12.47 9.34
C GLN A 135 -29.26 13.05 8.51
N ASN A 136 -28.20 12.27 8.25
CA ASN A 136 -27.08 12.64 7.40
C ASN A 136 -26.78 11.54 6.38
N PRO A 137 -27.54 11.48 5.27
CA PRO A 137 -27.44 10.42 4.29
C PRO A 137 -26.02 10.26 3.70
N SER A 138 -25.35 11.37 3.35
CA SER A 138 -24.01 11.32 2.74
C SER A 138 -22.97 10.71 3.68
N SER A 139 -23.02 11.05 4.96
CA SER A 139 -22.13 10.45 5.97
C SER A 139 -22.40 8.96 6.15
N GLN A 140 -23.67 8.57 6.16
CA GLN A 140 -24.05 7.16 6.28
C GLN A 140 -23.66 6.32 5.08
N ILE A 141 -23.83 6.84 3.87
CA ILE A 141 -23.35 6.19 2.64
C ILE A 141 -21.83 5.97 2.74
N ASN A 142 -21.08 7.00 3.13
CA ASN A 142 -19.62 6.91 3.28
C ASN A 142 -19.17 5.91 4.37
N GLN A 143 -19.97 5.68 5.40
CA GLN A 143 -19.71 4.65 6.40
C GLN A 143 -19.94 3.23 5.87
N LEU A 144 -20.97 3.04 5.03
CA LEU A 144 -21.37 1.75 4.46
C LEU A 144 -20.55 1.38 3.23
N ILE A 145 -20.39 2.34 2.31
CA ILE A 145 -19.64 2.21 1.06
C ILE A 145 -18.82 3.50 0.88
N PRO A 146 -17.54 3.52 1.34
CA PRO A 146 -16.72 4.72 1.30
C PRO A 146 -16.47 5.22 -0.12
N GLU A 147 -16.73 6.52 -0.38
CA GLU A 147 -16.53 7.15 -1.69
C GLU A 147 -15.09 7.00 -2.19
N LYS A 148 -14.10 7.11 -1.30
CA LYS A 148 -12.67 6.95 -1.64
C LYS A 148 -12.32 5.56 -2.19
N LEU A 149 -13.20 4.59 -2.03
CA LEU A 149 -13.00 3.19 -2.45
C LEU A 149 -13.80 2.83 -3.71
N HIS A 150 -14.61 3.75 -4.24
CA HIS A 150 -15.52 3.46 -5.34
C HIS A 150 -14.80 2.94 -6.60
N SER A 151 -13.61 3.45 -6.92
CA SER A 151 -12.81 3.02 -8.07
C SER A 151 -12.31 1.57 -7.98
N TYR A 152 -12.30 0.98 -6.78
CA TYR A 152 -11.92 -0.42 -6.54
C TYR A 152 -13.10 -1.39 -6.58
N PHE A 153 -14.31 -0.88 -6.41
CA PHE A 153 -15.54 -1.68 -6.43
C PHE A 153 -16.37 -1.48 -7.69
N PHE A 154 -16.29 -0.29 -8.30
CA PHE A 154 -17.02 0.11 -9.50
C PHE A 154 -16.03 0.57 -10.57
N PHE A 155 -15.48 -0.34 -11.34
CA PHE A 155 -14.40 0.01 -12.26
C PHE A 155 -14.70 -0.39 -13.70
N ASN A 156 -14.14 0.41 -14.62
CA ASN A 156 -14.12 0.11 -16.03
C ASN A 156 -12.85 -0.67 -16.37
N GLY A 157 -12.98 -1.88 -16.93
CA GLY A 157 -11.87 -2.75 -17.28
C GLY A 157 -10.88 -2.14 -18.28
N GLU A 158 -11.34 -1.26 -19.16
CA GLU A 158 -10.49 -0.55 -20.12
C GLU A 158 -9.64 0.56 -19.49
N ARG A 159 -10.07 1.09 -18.34
CA ARG A 159 -9.37 2.16 -17.60
C ARG A 159 -8.58 1.67 -16.38
N ILE A 160 -8.75 0.39 -16.04
CA ILE A 160 -8.14 -0.21 -14.84
C ILE A 160 -6.61 -0.20 -14.90
N GLU A 161 -6.03 -0.11 -16.11
CA GLU A 161 -4.58 -0.01 -16.33
C GLU A 161 -3.94 1.16 -15.56
N LYS A 162 -4.70 2.25 -15.37
CA LYS A 162 -4.22 3.42 -14.63
C LYS A 162 -3.96 3.14 -13.17
N LEU A 163 -4.62 2.12 -12.58
CA LEU A 163 -4.42 1.72 -11.19
C LEU A 163 -3.07 1.00 -10.97
N ALA A 164 -2.50 0.39 -12.00
CA ALA A 164 -1.17 -0.22 -11.95
C ALA A 164 -0.03 0.79 -12.17
N ASN A 165 -0.34 2.05 -12.49
CA ASN A 165 0.63 3.10 -12.76
C ASN A 165 0.99 3.90 -11.50
N VAL A 166 2.22 4.37 -11.43
CA VAL A 166 2.78 5.16 -10.31
C VAL A 166 1.94 6.41 -9.99
N SER A 167 1.22 6.98 -10.98
CA SER A 167 0.33 8.15 -10.78
C SER A 167 -0.88 7.88 -9.87
N ALA A 168 -1.27 6.62 -9.68
CA ALA A 168 -2.37 6.22 -8.80
C ALA A 168 -1.93 5.86 -7.36
N ALA A 169 -0.64 5.96 -7.04
CA ALA A 169 -0.09 5.53 -5.75
C ALA A 169 -0.83 6.15 -4.54
N GLY A 170 -1.16 7.43 -4.60
CA GLY A 170 -1.89 8.11 -3.52
C GLY A 170 -3.33 7.61 -3.32
N GLU A 171 -4.02 7.22 -4.38
CA GLU A 171 -5.36 6.64 -4.30
C GLU A 171 -5.32 5.23 -3.72
N ILE A 172 -4.36 4.42 -4.17
CA ILE A 172 -4.11 3.06 -3.66
C ILE A 172 -3.78 3.10 -2.17
N GLN A 173 -2.87 3.98 -1.76
CA GLN A 173 -2.51 4.19 -0.36
C GLN A 173 -3.74 4.50 0.50
N ASN A 174 -4.56 5.46 0.08
CA ASN A 174 -5.77 5.84 0.80
C ASN A 174 -6.78 4.69 0.88
N ALA A 175 -6.95 3.92 -0.19
CA ALA A 175 -7.84 2.76 -0.22
C ALA A 175 -7.39 1.69 0.79
N ILE A 176 -6.10 1.33 0.78
CA ILE A 176 -5.55 0.36 1.72
C ILE A 176 -5.71 0.85 3.15
N ARG A 177 -5.36 2.11 3.45
CA ARG A 177 -5.49 2.72 4.79
C ARG A 177 -6.93 2.66 5.29
N THR A 178 -7.90 3.00 4.44
CA THR A 178 -9.33 3.00 4.79
C THR A 178 -9.85 1.58 4.98
N LEU A 179 -9.60 0.66 4.03
CA LEU A 179 -10.07 -0.73 4.09
C LEU A 179 -9.46 -1.50 5.27
N MET A 180 -8.23 -1.19 5.59
CA MET A 180 -7.50 -1.86 6.67
C MET A 180 -7.68 -1.17 8.03
N GLY A 181 -8.46 -0.10 8.10
CA GLY A 181 -8.73 0.63 9.36
C GLY A 181 -7.52 1.37 9.93
N LEU A 182 -6.44 1.53 9.16
CA LEU A 182 -5.24 2.26 9.59
C LEU A 182 -5.55 3.72 9.87
N GLU A 183 -6.49 4.31 9.13
CA GLU A 183 -6.95 5.71 9.30
C GLU A 183 -7.49 5.98 10.72
N ILE A 184 -8.09 4.98 11.39
CA ILE A 184 -8.63 5.15 12.74
C ILE A 184 -7.50 5.20 13.78
N VAL A 185 -6.48 4.34 13.61
CA VAL A 185 -5.30 4.36 14.50
C VAL A 185 -4.51 5.65 14.31
N GLU A 186 -4.36 6.11 13.07
CA GLU A 186 -3.72 7.38 12.74
C GLU A 186 -4.46 8.58 13.38
N ARG A 187 -5.79 8.63 13.25
CA ARG A 187 -6.61 9.64 13.91
C ARG A 187 -6.51 9.57 15.43
N ALA A 188 -6.42 8.39 16.01
CA ALA A 188 -6.23 8.23 17.45
C ALA A 188 -4.88 8.79 17.89
N SER A 189 -3.80 8.54 17.15
CA SER A 189 -2.49 9.13 17.38
C SER A 189 -2.53 10.65 17.27
N ASP A 190 -3.16 11.19 16.21
CA ASP A 190 -3.33 12.62 16.02
C ASP A 190 -4.10 13.29 17.16
N HIS A 191 -5.20 12.68 17.61
CA HIS A 191 -5.98 13.20 18.73
C HIS A 191 -5.18 13.19 20.04
N LEU A 192 -4.46 12.10 20.31
CA LEU A 192 -3.57 12.02 21.47
C LEU A 192 -2.52 13.13 21.41
N GLY A 193 -1.87 13.32 20.27
CA GLY A 193 -0.81 14.34 20.12
C GLY A 193 -1.33 15.77 20.18
N ARG A 194 -2.34 16.10 19.38
CA ARG A 194 -2.80 17.48 19.19
C ARG A 194 -3.72 18.00 20.28
N LEU A 195 -4.48 17.14 20.94
CA LEU A 195 -5.45 17.54 21.96
C LEU A 195 -4.99 17.10 23.36
N VAL A 196 -4.90 15.80 23.61
CA VAL A 196 -4.69 15.27 24.97
C VAL A 196 -3.32 15.65 25.53
N ILE A 197 -2.25 15.37 24.78
CA ILE A 197 -0.87 15.69 25.21
C ILE A 197 -0.70 17.21 25.36
N LYS A 198 -1.27 17.99 24.44
CA LYS A 198 -1.19 19.45 24.52
C LYS A 198 -1.86 20.00 25.77
N ASP A 199 -3.04 19.49 26.13
CA ASP A 199 -3.75 19.91 27.33
C ASP A 199 -3.02 19.47 28.60
N PHE A 200 -2.52 18.24 28.67
CA PHE A 200 -1.74 17.77 29.83
C PHE A 200 -0.39 18.48 29.96
N ARG A 201 0.25 18.84 28.84
CA ARG A 201 1.48 19.64 28.85
C ARG A 201 1.23 21.04 29.38
N ARG A 202 0.09 21.67 29.05
CA ARG A 202 -0.32 22.94 29.62
C ARG A 202 -0.55 22.81 31.14
N GLU A 203 -1.29 21.78 31.60
CA GLU A 203 -1.52 21.51 33.03
C GLU A 203 -0.18 21.27 33.75
N ALA A 204 0.71 20.50 33.20
CA ALA A 204 2.04 20.27 33.74
C ALA A 204 2.87 21.55 33.82
N SER A 205 2.83 22.40 32.79
CA SER A 205 3.53 23.70 32.79
C SER A 205 2.98 24.68 33.81
N GLU A 206 1.67 24.71 34.05
CA GLU A 206 1.02 25.57 35.04
C GLU A 206 1.40 25.18 36.49
N THR A 207 1.56 23.89 36.75
CA THR A 207 1.91 23.35 38.07
C THR A 207 3.41 23.16 38.30
N ALA A 208 4.21 23.28 37.24
CA ALA A 208 5.65 23.01 37.21
C ALA A 208 6.47 23.98 38.06
N SER A 209 7.53 23.47 38.64
CA SER A 209 8.64 24.28 39.16
C SER A 209 9.33 25.03 37.99
N SER A 210 10.08 26.11 38.31
CA SER A 210 10.73 26.96 37.29
C SER A 210 11.59 26.12 36.33
N ASP A 211 12.37 25.21 36.87
CA ASP A 211 13.35 24.38 36.14
C ASP A 211 12.63 23.38 35.20
N TYR A 212 11.56 22.76 35.71
CA TYR A 212 10.76 21.81 34.90
C TYR A 212 9.98 22.54 33.80
N ARG A 213 9.44 23.72 34.13
CA ARG A 213 8.69 24.57 33.14
C ARG A 213 9.59 24.98 31.97
N GLU A 214 10.82 25.40 32.26
CA GLU A 214 11.80 25.76 31.21
C GLU A 214 12.06 24.60 30.27
N LEU A 215 12.25 23.38 30.80
CA LEU A 215 12.47 22.18 30.01
C LEU A 215 11.23 21.82 29.17
N LEU A 216 10.00 21.95 29.70
CA LEU A 216 8.77 21.71 28.95
C LEU A 216 8.61 22.70 27.80
N VAL A 217 8.89 23.99 28.01
CA VAL A 217 8.83 25.01 26.94
C VAL A 217 9.86 24.73 25.86
N ARG A 218 11.08 24.34 26.25
CA ARG A 218 12.10 23.95 25.28
C ARG A 218 11.74 22.69 24.49
N GLN A 219 11.17 21.69 25.17
CA GLN A 219 10.67 20.48 24.53
C GLN A 219 9.55 20.79 23.51
N GLU A 220 8.59 21.65 23.90
CA GLU A 220 7.48 22.01 23.01
C GLU A 220 7.96 22.73 21.75
N LYS A 221 8.93 23.64 21.89
CA LYS A 221 9.52 24.34 20.75
C LYS A 221 10.15 23.36 19.78
N ILE A 222 11.00 22.45 20.26
CA ILE A 222 11.66 21.47 19.40
C ILE A 222 10.64 20.52 18.74
N LEU A 223 9.57 20.14 19.44
CA LEU A 223 8.50 19.34 18.84
C LEU A 223 7.79 20.09 17.70
N GLN A 224 7.60 21.40 17.83
CA GLN A 224 7.05 22.23 16.74
C GLN A 224 8.02 22.30 15.57
N ASP A 225 9.31 22.49 15.83
CA ASP A 225 10.35 22.53 14.80
C ASP A 225 10.44 21.18 14.05
N VAL A 226 10.31 20.04 14.74
CA VAL A 226 10.22 18.69 14.12
C VAL A 226 9.00 18.58 13.22
N GLU A 227 7.82 19.03 13.66
CA GLU A 227 6.60 18.93 12.85
C GLU A 227 6.67 19.85 11.62
N GLU A 228 7.26 21.03 11.76
CA GLU A 228 7.53 21.93 10.63
C GLU A 228 8.44 21.26 9.60
N GLN A 229 9.56 20.66 10.02
CA GLN A 229 10.47 19.97 9.12
C GLN A 229 9.85 18.73 8.48
N LYS A 230 9.02 17.98 9.19
CA LYS A 230 8.24 16.89 8.62
C LYS A 230 7.27 17.38 7.54
N SER A 231 6.64 18.52 7.77
CA SER A 231 5.72 19.13 6.78
C SER A 231 6.48 19.58 5.53
N ILE A 232 7.64 20.21 5.68
CA ILE A 232 8.53 20.63 4.58
C ILE A 232 8.96 19.40 3.78
N ARG A 233 9.43 18.34 4.45
CA ARG A 233 9.84 17.10 3.80
C ARG A 233 8.70 16.46 3.01
N SER A 234 7.52 16.35 3.62
CA SER A 234 6.34 15.76 2.97
C SER A 234 5.90 16.55 1.73
N LEU A 235 5.94 17.90 1.79
CA LEU A 235 5.63 18.75 0.65
C LEU A 235 6.65 18.56 -0.47
N ALA A 236 7.94 18.54 -0.14
CA ALA A 236 9.02 18.34 -1.11
C ALA A 236 8.95 16.94 -1.77
N GLU A 237 8.63 15.90 -1.01
CA GLU A 237 8.39 14.54 -1.54
C GLU A 237 7.21 14.54 -2.53
N LYS A 238 6.11 15.22 -2.21
CA LYS A 238 4.94 15.35 -3.08
C LYS A 238 5.26 16.11 -4.37
N ASN A 239 5.94 17.24 -4.26
CA ASN A 239 6.35 18.04 -5.43
C ASN A 239 7.26 17.21 -6.35
N ARG A 240 8.25 16.53 -5.78
CA ARG A 240 9.17 15.66 -6.51
C ARG A 240 8.42 14.55 -7.27
N ALA A 241 7.43 13.92 -6.65
CA ALA A 241 6.59 12.92 -7.30
C ALA A 241 5.76 13.52 -8.44
N GLY A 242 5.22 14.73 -8.28
CA GLY A 242 4.52 15.47 -9.32
C GLY A 242 5.41 15.77 -10.52
N TYR A 243 6.62 16.28 -10.28
CA TYR A 243 7.59 16.56 -11.37
C TYR A 243 8.02 15.27 -12.10
N GLN A 244 8.15 14.15 -11.37
CA GLN A 244 8.41 12.85 -12.01
C GLN A 244 7.28 12.45 -12.96
N GLY A 245 6.03 12.60 -12.55
CA GLY A 245 4.87 12.31 -13.40
C GLY A 245 4.83 13.16 -14.69
N GLU A 246 5.21 14.46 -14.61
CA GLU A 246 5.32 15.31 -15.80
C GLU A 246 6.48 14.86 -16.71
N ILE A 247 7.62 14.46 -16.14
CA ILE A 247 8.76 13.94 -16.92
C ILE A 247 8.37 12.65 -17.65
N ASP A 248 7.64 11.75 -16.97
CA ASP A 248 7.16 10.50 -17.55
C ASP A 248 6.19 10.76 -18.71
N ALA A 249 5.30 11.75 -18.58
CA ALA A 249 4.40 12.17 -19.65
C ALA A 249 5.16 12.75 -20.85
N ILE A 250 6.23 13.52 -20.62
CA ILE A 250 7.09 14.03 -21.70
C ILE A 250 7.82 12.88 -22.39
N ASN A 251 8.34 11.91 -21.64
CA ASN A 251 9.01 10.73 -22.20
C ASN A 251 8.04 9.91 -23.07
N ALA A 252 6.79 9.74 -22.64
CA ALA A 252 5.75 9.08 -23.46
C ALA A 252 5.44 9.85 -24.75
N ALA A 253 5.38 11.19 -24.69
CA ALA A 253 5.18 12.02 -25.89
C ALA A 253 6.33 11.87 -26.90
N TYR A 254 7.57 11.66 -26.46
CA TYR A 254 8.69 11.38 -27.37
C TYR A 254 8.54 10.04 -28.11
N GLU A 255 7.92 9.03 -27.50
CA GLU A 255 7.70 7.72 -28.12
C GLU A 255 6.70 7.78 -29.29
N GLU A 256 5.83 8.80 -29.32
CA GLU A 256 4.88 9.04 -30.42
C GLU A 256 5.53 9.73 -31.64
N ILE A 257 6.69 10.38 -31.47
CA ILE A 257 7.40 11.08 -32.51
C ILE A 257 8.45 10.17 -33.16
N SER A 258 8.16 9.66 -34.36
CA SER A 258 8.98 8.64 -35.05
C SER A 258 10.47 9.01 -35.23
N GLU A 259 10.80 10.31 -35.39
CA GLU A 259 12.16 10.78 -35.61
C GLU A 259 13.04 10.76 -34.35
N VAL A 260 12.45 10.80 -33.17
CA VAL A 260 13.16 10.83 -31.88
C VAL A 260 12.96 9.57 -31.04
N LYS A 261 12.10 8.67 -31.47
CA LYS A 261 11.69 7.47 -30.74
C LYS A 261 12.89 6.63 -30.28
N ALA A 262 13.83 6.31 -31.17
CA ALA A 262 15.01 5.51 -30.83
C ALA A 262 15.89 6.16 -29.72
N LYS A 263 15.98 7.51 -29.72
CA LYS A 263 16.72 8.24 -28.68
C LYS A 263 15.95 8.26 -27.36
N ALA A 264 14.63 8.38 -27.42
CA ALA A 264 13.76 8.31 -26.26
C ALA A 264 13.84 6.92 -25.58
N GLU A 265 13.77 5.85 -26.35
CA GLU A 265 13.93 4.46 -25.86
C GLU A 265 15.32 4.27 -25.22
N ARG A 266 16.39 4.75 -25.86
CA ARG A 266 17.74 4.66 -25.30
C ARG A 266 17.89 5.46 -24.01
N ARG A 267 17.32 6.68 -23.94
CA ARG A 267 17.28 7.50 -22.72
C ARG A 267 16.59 6.75 -21.58
N ARG A 268 15.40 6.20 -21.85
CA ARG A 268 14.65 5.43 -20.84
C ARG A 268 15.46 4.27 -20.28
N ALA A 269 16.09 3.49 -21.15
CA ALA A 269 16.94 2.38 -20.72
C ALA A 269 18.10 2.86 -19.82
N LEU A 270 18.71 4.01 -20.14
CA LEU A 270 19.77 4.59 -19.33
C LEU A 270 19.27 5.16 -17.98
N GLU A 271 18.07 5.77 -17.95
CA GLU A 271 17.42 6.27 -16.74
C GLU A 271 17.08 5.11 -15.79
N ASP A 272 16.57 4.00 -16.31
CA ASP A 272 16.30 2.77 -15.56
C ASP A 272 17.59 2.15 -14.99
N GLU A 273 18.66 2.04 -15.80
CA GLU A 273 19.97 1.56 -15.37
C GLU A 273 20.57 2.48 -14.28
N ASN A 274 20.44 3.79 -14.45
CA ASN A 274 20.86 4.79 -13.46
C ASN A 274 20.14 4.60 -12.11
N GLY A 275 18.81 4.39 -12.17
CA GLY A 275 17.99 4.13 -11.00
C GLY A 275 18.43 2.85 -10.26
N GLY A 276 18.63 1.77 -10.99
CA GLY A 276 19.11 0.49 -10.44
C GLY A 276 20.48 0.61 -9.76
N LEU A 277 21.47 1.21 -10.44
CA LEU A 277 22.81 1.39 -9.88
C LEU A 277 22.83 2.30 -8.64
N LYS A 278 21.97 3.32 -8.57
CA LYS A 278 21.83 4.16 -7.38
C LYS A 278 21.25 3.38 -6.20
N ALA A 279 20.24 2.54 -6.44
CA ALA A 279 19.66 1.66 -5.43
C ALA A 279 20.72 0.66 -4.90
N ASP A 280 21.44 0.00 -5.80
CA ASP A 280 22.51 -0.94 -5.45
C ASP A 280 23.61 -0.27 -4.61
N LEU A 281 23.93 0.98 -4.93
CA LEU A 281 24.94 1.76 -4.21
C LEU A 281 24.49 2.11 -2.79
N GLU A 282 23.20 2.42 -2.63
CA GLU A 282 22.59 2.68 -1.31
C GLU A 282 22.53 1.40 -0.46
N ASP A 283 22.15 0.28 -1.04
CA ASP A 283 22.10 -1.01 -0.34
C ASP A 283 23.50 -1.47 0.07
N LEU A 284 24.49 -1.25 -0.78
CA LEU A 284 25.90 -1.51 -0.46
C LEU A 284 26.40 -0.64 0.71
N ARG A 285 25.98 0.63 0.75
CA ARG A 285 26.29 1.54 1.87
C ARG A 285 25.65 1.06 3.17
N LYS A 286 24.35 0.69 3.14
CA LYS A 286 23.65 0.16 4.32
C LYS A 286 24.33 -1.10 4.84
N ALA A 287 24.58 -2.08 3.97
CA ALA A 287 25.27 -3.32 4.34
C ALA A 287 26.67 -3.06 4.94
N ARG A 288 27.40 -2.08 4.40
CA ARG A 288 28.70 -1.67 4.93
C ARG A 288 28.59 -1.05 6.32
N MET A 289 27.62 -0.17 6.54
CA MET A 289 27.39 0.45 7.84
C MET A 289 26.98 -0.59 8.89
N GLU A 290 26.12 -1.53 8.52
CA GLU A 290 25.70 -2.62 9.41
C GLU A 290 26.90 -3.51 9.82
N LEU A 291 27.71 -3.93 8.85
CA LEU A 291 28.89 -4.73 9.14
C LEU A 291 29.89 -3.98 10.04
N ILE A 292 30.12 -2.69 9.77
CA ILE A 292 31.01 -1.85 10.59
C ILE A 292 30.43 -1.70 12.01
N SER A 293 29.13 -1.53 12.15
CA SER A 293 28.47 -1.45 13.47
C SER A 293 28.64 -2.73 14.27
N GLN A 294 28.53 -3.89 13.63
CA GLN A 294 28.63 -5.20 14.30
C GLN A 294 30.06 -5.58 14.69
N VAL A 295 30.99 -5.44 13.76
CA VAL A 295 32.36 -5.99 13.94
C VAL A 295 33.50 -4.99 13.68
N GLY A 296 33.18 -3.72 13.41
CA GLY A 296 34.18 -2.69 13.05
C GLY A 296 35.24 -2.43 14.12
N ALA A 297 34.88 -2.63 15.40
CA ALA A 297 35.83 -2.52 16.53
C ALA A 297 37.06 -3.45 16.37
N LEU A 298 36.88 -4.61 15.69
CA LEU A 298 37.99 -5.56 15.45
C LEU A 298 39.13 -4.95 14.60
N ALA A 299 38.84 -3.93 13.81
CA ALA A 299 39.85 -3.24 13.02
C ALA A 299 40.90 -2.53 13.88
N PHE A 300 40.50 -2.06 15.07
CA PHE A 300 41.31 -1.23 15.98
C PHE A 300 41.94 -1.98 17.15
N LEU A 301 41.62 -3.26 17.33
CA LEU A 301 41.99 -4.05 18.52
C LEU A 301 43.05 -5.15 18.28
N PRO A 302 43.87 -5.18 17.20
CA PRO A 302 44.77 -6.31 16.95
C PRO A 302 45.79 -6.52 18.04
N GLU A 303 46.38 -5.43 18.55
CA GLU A 303 47.36 -5.50 19.62
C GLU A 303 46.72 -5.91 20.95
N SER A 304 45.55 -5.39 21.26
CA SER A 304 44.81 -5.74 22.47
C SER A 304 44.42 -7.22 22.49
N ILE A 305 43.96 -7.75 21.37
CA ILE A 305 43.60 -9.16 21.19
C ILE A 305 44.83 -10.04 21.40
N SER A 306 45.96 -9.68 20.80
CA SER A 306 47.24 -10.41 20.96
C SER A 306 47.69 -10.40 22.41
N ARG A 307 47.73 -9.22 23.05
CA ARG A 307 48.14 -9.08 24.46
C ARG A 307 47.27 -9.85 25.44
N VAL A 308 45.97 -9.81 25.24
CA VAL A 308 45.01 -10.57 26.08
C VAL A 308 45.21 -12.08 25.88
N SER A 309 45.33 -12.51 24.60
CA SER A 309 45.58 -13.92 24.27
C SER A 309 46.87 -14.45 24.90
N GLU A 310 47.96 -13.69 24.80
CA GLU A 310 49.27 -14.04 25.43
C GLU A 310 49.12 -14.12 26.95
N LYS A 311 48.44 -13.15 27.56
CA LYS A 311 48.23 -13.14 29.01
C LYS A 311 47.41 -14.33 29.51
N LEU A 312 46.35 -14.67 28.78
CA LEU A 312 45.50 -15.85 29.12
C LEU A 312 46.29 -17.14 28.93
N GLU A 313 47.12 -17.25 27.90
CA GLU A 313 47.97 -18.41 27.67
C GLU A 313 49.07 -18.54 28.69
N ASP A 314 49.59 -17.42 29.21
CA ASP A 314 50.56 -17.34 30.25
C ASP A 314 49.96 -17.76 31.61
N CYS A 315 48.76 -17.26 31.93
CA CYS A 315 47.95 -17.75 33.09
C CYS A 315 47.68 -19.26 33.05
N ARG A 316 47.37 -19.75 31.82
CA ARG A 316 47.19 -21.18 31.59
C ARG A 316 48.47 -22.00 31.84
N ARG A 317 49.62 -21.50 31.31
CA ARG A 317 50.92 -22.17 31.53
C ARG A 317 51.34 -22.19 32.99
N ARG A 318 51.05 -21.14 33.74
CA ARG A 318 51.28 -21.06 35.17
C ARG A 318 50.27 -21.88 36.01
N GLY A 319 49.20 -22.35 35.37
CA GLY A 319 48.15 -23.11 36.03
C GLY A 319 47.24 -22.27 36.92
N GLU A 320 47.18 -20.95 36.66
CA GLU A 320 46.34 -20.02 37.45
C GLU A 320 44.91 -20.04 36.96
N LEU A 321 44.68 -20.16 35.64
CA LEU A 321 43.35 -20.16 35.01
C LEU A 321 43.35 -20.92 33.66
N PRO A 322 42.48 -21.92 33.44
CA PRO A 322 41.85 -22.73 34.50
C PRO A 322 42.92 -23.58 35.23
N TYR A 323 42.66 -23.90 36.46
CA TYR A 323 43.55 -24.73 37.20
C TYR A 323 43.62 -26.15 36.59
N LYS A 324 44.81 -26.80 36.59
CA LYS A 324 45.04 -28.08 35.89
C LYS A 324 44.18 -29.25 36.41
N ILE A 325 43.73 -29.14 37.66
CA ILE A 325 42.91 -30.13 38.29
C ILE A 325 41.50 -29.58 38.45
N ARG A 326 40.50 -30.30 37.91
CA ARG A 326 39.10 -29.95 38.03
C ARG A 326 38.55 -30.26 39.40
N ARG A 327 37.66 -29.43 39.91
CA ARG A 327 37.01 -29.63 41.22
C ARG A 327 36.22 -30.94 41.25
N THR A 328 35.49 -31.25 40.18
CA THR A 328 34.77 -32.52 40.04
C THR A 328 35.71 -33.72 40.14
N PHE A 329 36.91 -33.64 39.53
CA PHE A 329 37.89 -34.72 39.66
C PHE A 329 38.42 -34.88 41.11
N VAL A 330 38.62 -33.78 41.82
CA VAL A 330 39.03 -33.85 43.26
C VAL A 330 37.90 -34.43 44.11
N ASP A 331 36.66 -34.02 43.85
CA ASP A 331 35.48 -34.53 44.53
C ASP A 331 35.29 -36.05 44.25
N ASP A 332 35.48 -36.49 43.02
CA ASP A 332 35.46 -37.93 42.64
C ASP A 332 36.52 -38.74 43.38
N LEU A 333 37.75 -38.23 43.49
CA LEU A 333 38.81 -38.91 44.28
C LEU A 333 38.47 -38.99 45.76
N LEU A 334 37.91 -37.93 46.34
CA LEU A 334 37.49 -37.91 47.73
C LEU A 334 36.31 -38.86 47.98
N HIS A 335 35.38 -38.99 47.04
CA HIS A 335 34.29 -39.94 47.10
C HIS A 335 34.76 -41.37 46.86
N ALA A 336 35.70 -41.62 45.96
CA ALA A 336 36.28 -42.94 45.77
C ALA A 336 37.16 -43.42 46.92
N GLY A 337 37.58 -42.49 47.77
CA GLY A 337 38.41 -42.80 48.93
C GLY A 337 39.84 -43.26 48.58
N THR A 338 40.24 -43.10 47.31
CA THR A 338 41.54 -43.55 46.82
C THR A 338 42.14 -42.50 45.84
N CYS A 339 43.37 -42.08 46.07
CA CYS A 339 44.11 -41.19 45.20
C CYS A 339 44.54 -41.92 43.92
N ILE A 340 44.76 -41.19 42.83
CA ILE A 340 45.31 -41.73 41.55
C ILE A 340 46.64 -42.48 41.75
N CYS A 341 47.43 -42.16 42.76
CA CYS A 341 48.68 -42.89 43.09
C CYS A 341 48.41 -44.21 43.88
N GLY A 342 47.16 -44.56 44.19
CA GLY A 342 46.78 -45.71 44.88
C GLY A 342 46.74 -45.55 46.43
N SER A 343 47.09 -44.38 46.98
CA SER A 343 47.07 -44.12 48.45
C SER A 343 45.63 -43.99 48.91
N PRO A 344 45.27 -44.61 50.05
CA PRO A 344 43.92 -44.42 50.61
C PRO A 344 43.74 -43.00 51.16
N LEU A 345 42.53 -42.46 50.96
CA LEU A 345 42.13 -41.09 51.36
C LEU A 345 41.20 -41.18 52.59
N ASP A 346 41.66 -41.88 53.65
CA ASP A 346 40.89 -42.02 54.89
C ASP A 346 40.71 -40.68 55.62
N GLU A 347 39.60 -40.53 56.35
CA GLU A 347 39.33 -39.32 57.15
C GLU A 347 40.48 -39.02 58.14
N GLY A 348 41.00 -37.78 58.06
CA GLY A 348 42.12 -37.30 58.85
C GLY A 348 43.50 -37.73 58.37
N SER A 349 43.65 -38.42 57.22
CA SER A 349 44.94 -38.74 56.60
C SER A 349 45.63 -37.56 56.04
N SER A 350 46.95 -37.49 56.06
CA SER A 350 47.76 -36.47 55.39
C SER A 350 47.54 -36.46 53.90
N ALA A 351 47.27 -37.61 53.27
CA ALA A 351 46.95 -37.74 51.85
C ALA A 351 45.63 -37.08 51.52
N ARG A 352 44.57 -37.27 52.34
CA ARG A 352 43.27 -36.62 52.14
C ARG A 352 43.37 -35.10 52.28
N HIS A 353 44.02 -34.63 53.35
CA HIS A 353 44.23 -33.18 53.51
C HIS A 353 44.99 -32.54 52.33
N SER A 354 45.91 -33.26 51.73
CA SER A 354 46.66 -32.78 50.55
C SER A 354 45.71 -32.68 49.34
N VAL A 355 44.80 -33.66 49.14
CA VAL A 355 43.82 -33.68 48.04
C VAL A 355 42.77 -32.61 48.28
N GLU A 356 42.24 -32.44 49.48
CA GLU A 356 41.28 -31.40 49.87
C GLU A 356 41.85 -29.98 49.65
N ALA A 357 43.14 -29.76 49.92
CA ALA A 357 43.78 -28.47 49.64
C ALA A 357 43.78 -28.09 48.15
N TYR A 358 43.69 -29.05 47.25
CA TYR A 358 43.49 -28.80 45.82
C TYR A 358 42.04 -28.46 45.47
N ARG A 359 41.06 -28.89 46.25
CA ARG A 359 39.63 -28.60 46.04
C ARG A 359 39.35 -27.10 46.03
N ASP A 360 39.96 -26.35 46.97
CA ASP A 360 39.79 -24.90 47.10
C ASP A 360 40.53 -24.13 46.00
N ARG A 361 41.53 -24.76 45.38
CA ARG A 361 42.31 -24.21 44.26
C ARG A 361 41.79 -24.61 42.89
N ALA A 362 40.92 -25.65 42.83
CA ALA A 362 40.38 -26.16 41.62
C ALA A 362 39.30 -25.20 41.07
N THR A 363 39.30 -24.97 39.75
CA THR A 363 38.33 -24.12 39.09
C THR A 363 36.94 -24.79 39.02
N GLY A 364 35.88 -24.02 39.26
CA GLY A 364 34.50 -24.42 38.98
C GLY A 364 34.26 -24.57 37.46
N GLU A 365 33.30 -25.40 37.10
CA GLU A 365 32.93 -25.68 35.72
C GLU A 365 32.57 -24.39 34.94
N ASP A 366 31.88 -23.45 35.60
CA ASP A 366 31.49 -22.17 35.02
C ASP A 366 32.69 -21.32 34.57
N LEU A 367 33.76 -21.28 35.40
CA LEU A 367 34.97 -20.52 35.08
C LEU A 367 35.78 -21.18 33.98
N GLU A 368 35.81 -22.52 33.93
CA GLU A 368 36.46 -23.26 32.84
C GLU A 368 35.72 -23.08 31.51
N ALA A 369 34.37 -23.14 31.54
CA ALA A 369 33.52 -22.88 30.37
C ALA A 369 33.75 -21.45 29.86
N ALA A 370 33.67 -20.42 30.71
CA ALA A 370 33.90 -19.03 30.37
C ALA A 370 35.32 -18.78 29.84
N PHE A 371 36.34 -19.40 30.40
CA PHE A 371 37.71 -19.30 29.90
C PHE A 371 37.84 -19.92 28.51
N THR A 372 37.27 -21.12 28.33
CA THR A 372 37.32 -21.83 27.04
C THR A 372 36.61 -21.05 25.94
N GLU A 373 35.42 -20.51 26.25
CA GLU A 373 34.66 -19.66 25.38
C GLU A 373 35.42 -18.38 25.01
N THR A 374 35.98 -17.70 26.03
CA THR A 374 36.78 -16.47 25.81
C THR A 374 37.99 -16.72 24.90
N VAL A 375 38.75 -17.80 25.17
CA VAL A 375 39.91 -18.16 24.34
C VAL A 375 39.48 -18.54 22.91
N SER A 376 38.36 -19.24 22.75
CA SER A 376 37.79 -19.59 21.45
C SER A 376 37.41 -18.33 20.67
N ASN A 377 36.71 -17.41 21.31
CA ASN A 377 36.30 -16.13 20.71
C ASN A 377 37.53 -15.28 20.33
N LEU A 378 38.53 -15.15 21.21
CA LEU A 378 39.76 -14.43 20.88
C LEU A 378 40.53 -15.03 19.69
N ARG A 379 40.54 -16.36 19.55
CA ARG A 379 41.13 -17.04 18.39
C ARG A 379 40.36 -16.87 17.09
N ALA A 380 39.03 -16.68 17.17
CA ALA A 380 38.17 -16.41 16.01
C ALA A 380 38.34 -14.97 15.47
N MET A 381 38.56 -13.99 16.38
CA MET A 381 38.61 -12.55 16.06
C MET A 381 39.60 -12.18 14.93
N PRO A 382 40.81 -12.72 14.83
CA PRO A 382 41.72 -12.40 13.71
C PRO A 382 41.14 -12.83 12.34
N ARG A 383 40.44 -13.99 12.29
CA ARG A 383 39.80 -14.48 11.07
C ARG A 383 38.62 -13.62 10.69
N GLU A 384 37.82 -13.20 11.65
CA GLU A 384 36.68 -12.29 11.44
C GLU A 384 37.18 -10.92 10.95
N ARG A 385 38.27 -10.40 11.53
CA ARG A 385 38.91 -9.18 11.08
C ARG A 385 39.37 -9.29 9.62
N GLU A 386 39.99 -10.40 9.23
CA GLU A 386 40.45 -10.62 7.85
C GLU A 386 39.21 -10.67 6.89
N ARG A 387 38.14 -11.32 7.31
CA ARG A 387 36.88 -11.32 6.55
C ARG A 387 36.31 -9.89 6.40
N LEU A 388 36.30 -9.11 7.47
CA LEU A 388 35.87 -7.71 7.45
C LEU A 388 36.68 -6.90 6.40
N TYR A 389 37.98 -6.99 6.41
CA TYR A 389 38.83 -6.26 5.43
C TYR A 389 38.58 -6.74 4.00
N LYS A 390 38.46 -8.03 3.76
CA LYS A 390 38.17 -8.58 2.43
C LYS A 390 36.80 -8.08 1.92
N GLN A 391 35.81 -8.07 2.79
CA GLN A 391 34.46 -7.61 2.44
C GLN A 391 34.45 -6.10 2.14
N ILE A 392 35.05 -5.28 2.99
CA ILE A 392 35.15 -3.83 2.76
C ILE A 392 35.90 -3.53 1.45
N LYS A 393 36.97 -4.24 1.17
CA LYS A 393 37.74 -4.07 -0.08
C LYS A 393 36.93 -4.45 -1.31
N SER A 394 36.18 -5.55 -1.23
CA SER A 394 35.27 -5.99 -2.30
C SER A 394 34.18 -4.94 -2.54
N TRP A 395 33.57 -4.41 -1.49
CA TRP A 395 32.56 -3.37 -1.61
C TRP A 395 33.09 -2.05 -2.14
N ALA A 396 34.30 -1.67 -1.74
CA ALA A 396 34.96 -0.48 -2.28
C ALA A 396 35.21 -0.59 -3.79
N ALA A 397 35.58 -1.77 -4.28
CA ALA A 397 35.76 -2.03 -5.70
C ALA A 397 34.42 -1.92 -6.46
N LYS A 398 33.34 -2.53 -5.93
CA LYS A 398 32.00 -2.40 -6.51
C LYS A 398 31.50 -0.96 -6.50
N GLU A 399 31.70 -0.23 -5.41
CA GLU A 399 31.32 1.19 -5.33
C GLU A 399 32.04 2.03 -6.39
N SER A 400 33.31 1.74 -6.67
CA SER A 400 34.09 2.41 -7.73
C SER A 400 33.51 2.12 -9.12
N ASP A 401 33.22 0.84 -9.40
CA ASP A 401 32.63 0.42 -10.67
C ASP A 401 31.24 1.04 -10.91
N TYR A 402 30.38 1.03 -9.91
CA TYR A 402 29.07 1.67 -9.99
C TYR A 402 29.16 3.17 -10.24
N ARG A 403 30.11 3.86 -9.59
CA ARG A 403 30.32 5.31 -9.80
C ARG A 403 30.85 5.61 -11.21
N GLU A 404 31.74 4.79 -11.72
CA GLU A 404 32.28 4.94 -13.09
C GLU A 404 31.15 4.74 -14.12
N ARG A 405 30.31 3.71 -13.91
CA ARG A 405 29.16 3.44 -14.80
C ARG A 405 28.12 4.56 -14.71
N LEU A 406 27.79 5.05 -13.53
CA LEU A 406 26.89 6.20 -13.33
C LEU A 406 27.40 7.46 -14.05
N LYS A 407 28.70 7.68 -14.05
CA LYS A 407 29.32 8.80 -14.78
C LYS A 407 29.15 8.63 -16.28
N ALA A 408 29.43 7.46 -16.83
CA ALA A 408 29.25 7.17 -18.25
C ALA A 408 27.79 7.34 -18.70
N ILE A 409 26.83 6.85 -17.89
CA ILE A 409 25.40 7.03 -18.14
C ILE A 409 25.04 8.52 -18.14
N SER A 410 25.56 9.31 -17.20
CA SER A 410 25.30 10.76 -17.16
C SER A 410 25.80 11.46 -18.40
N GLU A 411 26.99 11.14 -18.88
CA GLU A 411 27.58 11.71 -20.11
C GLU A 411 26.73 11.36 -21.34
N GLU A 412 26.24 10.10 -21.46
CA GLU A 412 25.37 9.67 -22.57
C GLU A 412 23.97 10.33 -22.51
N LEU A 413 23.41 10.49 -21.31
CA LEU A 413 22.13 11.20 -21.11
C LEU A 413 22.25 12.70 -21.51
N ASP A 414 23.38 13.33 -21.19
CA ASP A 414 23.63 14.73 -21.57
C ASP A 414 23.78 14.87 -23.09
N GLU A 415 24.42 13.92 -23.77
CA GLU A 415 24.54 13.89 -25.23
C GLU A 415 23.17 13.73 -25.90
N ILE A 416 22.34 12.79 -25.42
CA ILE A 416 20.97 12.61 -25.91
C ILE A 416 20.15 13.89 -25.70
N SER A 417 20.25 14.53 -24.54
CA SER A 417 19.57 15.76 -24.17
C SER A 417 20.02 16.94 -25.07
N GLY A 418 21.32 17.02 -25.39
CA GLY A 418 21.87 17.98 -26.32
C GLY A 418 21.30 17.82 -27.74
N THR A 419 21.22 16.57 -28.20
CA THR A 419 20.68 16.27 -29.55
C THR A 419 19.17 16.52 -29.65
N LEU A 420 18.38 16.22 -28.63
CA LEU A 420 16.94 16.51 -28.60
C LEU A 420 16.68 18.02 -28.51
N GLY A 421 17.45 18.75 -27.71
CA GLY A 421 17.34 20.21 -27.59
C GLY A 421 17.77 20.98 -28.84
N ALA A 422 18.58 20.35 -29.69
CA ALA A 422 19.01 20.89 -31.00
C ALA A 422 18.11 20.41 -32.18
N SER A 423 17.00 19.71 -31.91
CA SER A 423 16.08 19.24 -32.94
C SER A 423 15.43 20.39 -33.68
N ASP A 424 15.21 20.24 -34.99
CA ASP A 424 14.49 21.19 -35.80
C ASP A 424 12.95 21.13 -35.57
N ILE A 425 12.47 20.14 -34.82
CA ILE A 425 11.08 19.98 -34.42
C ILE A 425 10.82 20.83 -33.17
N GLU A 426 10.06 21.92 -33.32
CA GLU A 426 9.77 22.91 -32.28
C GLU A 426 9.12 22.27 -31.01
N ASP A 427 8.23 21.29 -31.22
CA ASP A 427 7.59 20.58 -30.10
C ASP A 427 8.60 19.77 -29.31
N VAL A 428 9.55 19.07 -29.93
CA VAL A 428 10.61 18.29 -29.24
C VAL A 428 11.49 19.23 -28.45
N LYS A 429 11.87 20.36 -29.00
CA LYS A 429 12.70 21.35 -28.31
C LYS A 429 12.00 21.91 -27.07
N ARG A 430 10.73 22.28 -27.18
CA ARG A 430 9.92 22.79 -26.06
C ARG A 430 9.76 21.74 -24.94
N LEU A 431 9.50 20.49 -25.30
CA LEU A 431 9.40 19.38 -24.35
C LEU A 431 10.74 19.14 -23.63
N GLU A 432 11.86 19.23 -24.34
CA GLU A 432 13.19 19.05 -23.73
C GLU A 432 13.56 20.21 -22.78
N GLU A 433 13.21 21.44 -23.13
CA GLU A 433 13.38 22.59 -22.23
C GLU A 433 12.55 22.39 -20.94
N ARG A 434 11.28 21.98 -21.08
CA ARG A 434 10.42 21.70 -19.93
C ARG A 434 10.96 20.55 -19.08
N ARG A 435 11.45 19.48 -19.70
CA ARG A 435 12.04 18.35 -18.99
C ARG A 435 13.29 18.75 -18.20
N LYS A 436 14.15 19.59 -18.76
CA LYS A 436 15.33 20.14 -18.06
C LYS A 436 14.94 21.01 -16.85
N GLU A 437 13.91 21.82 -17.00
CA GLU A 437 13.36 22.63 -15.91
C GLU A 437 12.86 21.73 -14.77
N LEU A 438 12.03 20.72 -15.09
CA LEU A 438 11.50 19.75 -14.14
C LEU A 438 12.60 18.98 -13.42
N GLY A 439 13.66 18.59 -14.15
CA GLY A 439 14.82 17.94 -13.57
C GLY A 439 15.57 18.80 -12.55
N ARG A 440 15.66 20.11 -12.78
CA ARG A 440 16.23 21.06 -11.79
C ARG A 440 15.34 21.16 -10.55
N LEU A 441 14.03 21.37 -10.76
CA LEU A 441 13.07 21.44 -9.66
C LEU A 441 13.10 20.15 -8.80
N GLN A 442 13.20 19.00 -9.44
CA GLN A 442 13.31 17.72 -8.76
C GLN A 442 14.61 17.60 -7.93
N ALA A 443 15.72 18.13 -8.45
CA ALA A 443 16.99 18.15 -7.72
C ALA A 443 16.91 19.08 -6.50
N ASP A 444 16.29 20.24 -6.63
CA ASP A 444 16.08 21.18 -5.52
C ASP A 444 15.23 20.57 -4.41
N GLU A 445 14.13 19.86 -4.76
CA GLU A 445 13.30 19.15 -3.80
C GLU A 445 14.09 18.02 -3.10
N LEU A 446 14.97 17.32 -3.80
CA LEU A 446 15.82 16.29 -3.19
C LEU A 446 16.75 16.88 -2.12
N VAL A 447 17.30 18.06 -2.38
CA VAL A 447 18.13 18.79 -1.39
C VAL A 447 17.29 19.23 -0.20
N ALA A 448 16.04 19.69 -0.43
CA ALA A 448 15.13 20.07 0.64
C ALA A 448 14.75 18.87 1.53
N ILE A 449 14.46 17.71 0.92
CA ILE A 449 14.19 16.45 1.64
C ILE A 449 15.40 16.06 2.52
N ALA A 450 16.63 16.12 1.97
CA ALA A 450 17.82 15.77 2.70
C ALA A 450 18.03 16.70 3.91
N ARG A 451 17.93 18.02 3.71
CA ARG A 451 18.06 19.01 4.79
C ARG A 451 17.02 18.81 5.89
N ALA A 452 15.76 18.70 5.51
CA ALA A 452 14.70 18.47 6.48
C ALA A 452 14.91 17.17 7.27
N SER A 453 15.40 16.12 6.63
CA SER A 453 15.72 14.84 7.30
C SER A 453 16.87 14.96 8.30
N ASP A 454 17.92 15.70 7.96
CA ASP A 454 19.07 15.95 8.85
C ASP A 454 18.64 16.81 10.06
N GLU A 455 17.82 17.86 9.84
CA GLU A 455 17.30 18.72 10.91
C GLU A 455 16.36 17.93 11.84
N ILE A 456 15.48 17.09 11.30
CA ILE A 456 14.63 16.19 12.11
C ILE A 456 15.50 15.34 13.03
N LYS A 457 16.56 14.73 12.50
CA LYS A 457 17.45 13.89 13.29
C LYS A 457 18.15 14.66 14.41
N GLN A 458 18.62 15.89 14.14
CA GLN A 458 19.23 16.74 15.16
C GLN A 458 18.24 17.10 16.27
N TYR A 459 17.02 17.46 15.92
CA TYR A 459 15.97 17.76 16.89
C TYR A 459 15.56 16.54 17.71
N GLU A 460 15.52 15.33 17.12
CA GLU A 460 15.26 14.10 17.84
C GLU A 460 16.36 13.77 18.86
N ASP A 461 17.63 14.03 18.54
CA ASP A 461 18.75 13.88 19.46
C ASP A 461 18.66 14.90 20.62
N GLU A 462 18.30 16.17 20.34
CA GLU A 462 18.05 17.19 21.36
C GLU A 462 16.87 16.81 22.27
N LEU A 463 15.75 16.31 21.71
CA LEU A 463 14.62 15.84 22.49
C LEU A 463 15.00 14.70 23.43
N SER A 464 15.86 13.78 22.97
CA SER A 464 16.41 12.72 23.82
C SER A 464 17.23 13.28 24.98
N GLY A 465 18.00 14.33 24.75
CA GLY A 465 18.75 15.05 25.79
C GLY A 465 17.81 15.69 26.84
N ILE A 466 16.80 16.45 26.38
CA ILE A 466 15.85 17.12 27.26
C ILE A 466 15.07 16.10 28.10
N LYS A 467 14.65 14.97 27.54
CA LYS A 467 13.97 13.90 28.29
C LYS A 467 14.81 13.42 29.47
N LYS A 468 16.12 13.18 29.25
CA LYS A 468 17.06 12.80 30.31
C LYS A 468 17.25 13.89 31.37
N GLU A 469 17.15 15.15 30.99
CA GLU A 469 17.20 16.28 31.94
C GLU A 469 15.89 16.33 32.77
N ILE A 470 14.73 16.15 32.15
CA ILE A 470 13.42 16.06 32.80
C ILE A 470 13.37 14.96 33.83
N GLU A 471 13.91 13.77 33.52
CA GLU A 471 13.98 12.64 34.45
C GLU A 471 14.79 12.95 35.73
N LYS A 472 15.76 13.84 35.66
CA LYS A 472 16.62 14.24 36.79
C LYS A 472 15.96 15.31 37.68
N VAL A 473 14.99 16.06 37.17
CA VAL A 473 14.30 17.11 37.95
C VAL A 473 13.31 16.44 38.91
N LYS A 474 13.49 16.69 40.22
CA LYS A 474 12.57 16.19 41.27
C LYS A 474 11.34 17.08 41.35
N SER A 475 10.17 16.47 41.40
CA SER A 475 8.90 17.17 41.67
C SER A 475 8.94 17.87 43.03
N LYS A 476 8.37 19.11 43.08
CA LYS A 476 8.33 19.91 44.29
C LYS A 476 6.96 19.91 44.97
N SER A 477 5.93 19.31 44.35
CA SER A 477 4.60 19.22 44.89
C SER A 477 3.83 18.00 44.37
N GLU A 478 2.85 17.51 45.13
CA GLU A 478 1.97 16.41 44.71
C GLU A 478 1.18 16.75 43.44
N LYS A 479 0.79 18.01 43.23
CA LYS A 479 0.09 18.45 42.01
C LYS A 479 0.98 18.39 40.78
N GLU A 480 2.24 18.80 40.92
CA GLU A 480 3.24 18.72 39.86
C GLU A 480 3.48 17.24 39.48
N ASP A 481 3.53 16.36 40.49
CA ASP A 481 3.76 14.93 40.28
C ASP A 481 2.60 14.27 39.49
N VAL A 482 1.36 14.57 39.88
CA VAL A 482 0.15 14.09 39.17
C VAL A 482 0.08 14.59 37.73
N ALA A 483 0.34 15.89 37.51
CA ALA A 483 0.31 16.48 36.17
C ALA A 483 1.41 15.87 35.27
N ARG A 484 2.61 15.64 35.83
CA ARG A 484 3.72 14.98 35.15
C ARG A 484 3.37 13.53 34.78
N GLN A 485 2.82 12.74 35.71
CA GLN A 485 2.41 11.37 35.43
C GLN A 485 1.33 11.27 34.33
N ARG A 486 0.38 12.21 34.31
CA ARG A 486 -0.64 12.28 33.25
C ARG A 486 -0.03 12.54 31.88
N LEU A 487 0.91 13.49 31.82
CA LEU A 487 1.61 13.81 30.58
C LEU A 487 2.44 12.63 30.08
N GLU A 488 3.27 12.03 30.96
CA GLU A 488 4.09 10.87 30.67
C GLU A 488 3.24 9.67 30.19
N PHE A 489 2.10 9.42 30.86
CA PHE A 489 1.17 8.36 30.48
C PHE A 489 0.53 8.63 29.11
N ALA A 490 0.14 9.87 28.80
CA ALA A 490 -0.43 10.21 27.51
C ALA A 490 0.61 10.11 26.37
N GLU A 491 1.85 10.53 26.62
CA GLU A 491 2.97 10.35 25.65
C GLU A 491 3.27 8.88 25.40
N GLU A 492 3.24 8.05 26.45
CA GLU A 492 3.41 6.61 26.33
C GLU A 492 2.26 5.95 25.57
N CYS A 493 1.02 6.35 25.83
CA CYS A 493 -0.14 5.89 25.05
C CYS A 493 0.00 6.25 23.57
N LYS A 494 0.44 7.48 23.25
CA LYS A 494 0.69 7.87 21.86
C LYS A 494 1.77 7.02 21.22
N ARG A 495 2.88 6.80 21.89
CA ARG A 495 3.97 5.95 21.41
C ARG A 495 3.50 4.54 21.10
N LEU A 496 2.69 3.93 21.97
CA LEU A 496 2.13 2.59 21.74
C LEU A 496 1.15 2.57 20.56
N VAL A 497 0.33 3.62 20.39
CA VAL A 497 -0.57 3.76 19.23
C VAL A 497 0.24 3.92 17.93
N ASP A 498 1.32 4.69 17.93
CA ASP A 498 2.20 4.86 16.77
C ASP A 498 2.89 3.53 16.40
N GLN A 499 3.41 2.79 17.37
CA GLN A 499 3.99 1.46 17.17
C GLN A 499 2.96 0.45 16.64
N LEU A 500 1.72 0.50 17.17
CA LEU A 500 0.63 -0.33 16.67
C LEU A 500 0.30 0.01 15.21
N HIS A 501 0.24 1.30 14.87
CA HIS A 501 0.00 1.75 13.50
C HIS A 501 1.07 1.21 12.55
N GLU A 502 2.35 1.35 12.91
CA GLU A 502 3.47 0.88 12.09
C GLU A 502 3.44 -0.64 11.90
N ALA A 503 3.24 -1.40 12.99
CA ALA A 503 3.13 -2.85 12.93
C ALA A 503 1.95 -3.33 12.08
N LEU A 504 0.77 -2.68 12.20
CA LEU A 504 -0.41 -3.00 11.39
C LEU A 504 -0.20 -2.64 9.91
N ALA A 505 0.49 -1.53 9.63
CA ALA A 505 0.81 -1.10 8.27
C ALA A 505 1.77 -2.10 7.59
N GLU A 506 2.81 -2.53 8.30
CA GLU A 506 3.77 -3.53 7.81
C GLU A 506 3.11 -4.90 7.58
N GLU A 507 2.33 -5.39 8.54
CA GLU A 507 1.58 -6.64 8.40
C GLU A 507 0.62 -6.58 7.21
N THR A 508 -0.07 -5.45 7.03
CA THR A 508 -1.00 -5.23 5.92
C THR A 508 -0.28 -5.30 4.58
N ARG A 509 0.86 -4.61 4.44
CA ARG A 509 1.69 -4.64 3.22
C ARG A 509 2.16 -6.06 2.88
N LYS A 510 2.69 -6.75 3.88
CA LYS A 510 3.17 -8.13 3.72
C LYS A 510 2.05 -9.07 3.24
N ARG A 511 0.91 -9.08 3.93
CA ARG A 511 -0.24 -9.92 3.57
C ARG A 511 -0.79 -9.58 2.19
N LEU A 512 -0.85 -8.28 1.85
CA LEU A 512 -1.33 -7.86 0.53
C LEU A 512 -0.35 -8.30 -0.57
N SER A 513 0.96 -8.14 -0.37
CA SER A 513 1.98 -8.64 -1.29
C SER A 513 1.88 -10.17 -1.49
N GLU A 514 1.74 -10.93 -0.41
CA GLU A 514 1.58 -12.38 -0.47
C GLU A 514 0.34 -12.77 -1.28
N ARG A 515 -0.80 -12.13 -1.02
CA ARG A 515 -2.06 -12.42 -1.72
C ARG A 515 -2.02 -12.03 -3.20
N VAL A 516 -1.42 -10.89 -3.54
CA VAL A 516 -1.22 -10.49 -4.93
C VAL A 516 -0.33 -11.50 -5.66
N ASN A 517 0.74 -11.96 -5.03
CA ASN A 517 1.63 -12.95 -5.61
C ASN A 517 0.96 -14.31 -5.81
N ASP A 518 0.10 -14.75 -4.88
CA ASP A 518 -0.68 -15.98 -5.05
C ASP A 518 -1.63 -15.86 -6.27
N THR A 519 -2.28 -14.72 -6.42
CA THR A 519 -3.16 -14.45 -7.57
C THR A 519 -2.35 -14.36 -8.88
N PHE A 520 -1.16 -13.75 -8.85
CA PHE A 520 -0.27 -13.68 -10.02
C PHE A 520 0.15 -15.06 -10.51
N ARG A 521 0.59 -15.93 -9.59
CA ARG A 521 0.97 -17.32 -9.95
C ARG A 521 -0.18 -18.10 -10.58
N ALA A 522 -1.41 -17.79 -10.19
CA ALA A 522 -2.59 -18.46 -10.73
C ALA A 522 -2.96 -17.96 -12.14
N ILE A 523 -2.78 -16.67 -12.44
CA ILE A 523 -3.28 -16.04 -13.66
C ILE A 523 -2.16 -15.72 -14.65
N LEU A 524 -1.03 -15.14 -14.22
CA LEU A 524 0.04 -14.70 -15.10
C LEU A 524 0.83 -15.90 -15.67
N ARG A 525 1.26 -15.75 -16.94
CA ARG A 525 2.13 -16.74 -17.61
C ARG A 525 3.61 -16.53 -17.31
N LYS A 526 3.96 -15.29 -16.95
CA LYS A 526 5.33 -14.90 -16.64
C LYS A 526 5.54 -14.97 -15.13
N ASP A 527 6.73 -15.35 -14.71
CA ASP A 527 7.13 -15.41 -13.30
C ASP A 527 7.36 -13.99 -12.74
N PHE A 528 6.28 -13.19 -12.77
CA PHE A 528 6.26 -11.88 -12.14
C PHE A 528 5.85 -12.01 -10.69
N TYR A 529 6.44 -11.16 -9.86
CA TYR A 529 6.01 -11.01 -8.49
C TYR A 529 5.87 -9.54 -8.09
N ALA A 530 5.00 -9.29 -7.14
CA ALA A 530 4.66 -7.97 -6.67
C ALA A 530 5.30 -7.68 -5.31
N GLU A 531 5.80 -6.47 -5.15
CA GLU A 531 6.14 -5.91 -3.84
C GLU A 531 5.40 -4.60 -3.65
N ILE A 532 4.99 -4.36 -2.42
CA ILE A 532 4.30 -3.14 -2.04
C ILE A 532 5.22 -2.35 -1.11
N ASP A 533 5.65 -1.19 -1.60
CA ASP A 533 6.53 -0.28 -0.87
C ASP A 533 5.86 0.29 0.40
N PRO A 534 6.64 0.92 1.30
CA PRO A 534 6.11 1.68 2.43
C PRO A 534 5.05 2.72 2.05
N ASP A 535 5.16 3.30 0.86
CA ASP A 535 4.19 4.25 0.30
C ASP A 535 3.00 3.57 -0.39
N TYR A 536 2.85 2.25 -0.21
CA TYR A 536 1.81 1.41 -0.82
C TYR A 536 1.82 1.41 -2.35
N THR A 537 2.93 1.76 -2.98
CA THR A 537 3.11 1.65 -4.44
C THR A 537 3.35 0.19 -4.81
N LEU A 538 2.58 -0.31 -5.78
CA LEU A 538 2.74 -1.66 -6.32
C LEU A 538 3.89 -1.68 -7.32
N LYS A 539 4.95 -2.42 -7.01
CA LYS A 539 6.09 -2.67 -7.91
C LYS A 539 6.10 -4.10 -8.37
N ILE A 540 6.29 -4.31 -9.67
CA ILE A 540 6.32 -5.64 -10.29
C ILE A 540 7.76 -5.98 -10.65
N PHE A 541 8.20 -7.15 -10.24
CA PHE A 541 9.54 -7.66 -10.46
C PHE A 541 9.53 -9.00 -11.19
N LYS A 542 10.66 -9.33 -11.81
CA LYS A 542 10.99 -10.65 -12.32
C LYS A 542 12.39 -11.04 -11.85
N ASP A 543 12.61 -12.33 -11.61
CA ASP A 543 13.94 -12.85 -11.34
C ASP A 543 14.57 -13.40 -12.64
N LEU A 544 15.72 -12.85 -13.01
CA LEU A 544 16.49 -13.36 -14.15
C LEU A 544 17.65 -14.21 -13.65
N PRO A 545 17.79 -15.47 -14.15
CA PRO A 545 18.90 -16.33 -13.76
C PRO A 545 20.26 -15.66 -14.00
N GLY A 546 21.07 -15.57 -12.95
CA GLY A 546 22.41 -14.96 -13.00
C GLY A 546 22.46 -13.41 -12.91
N ILE A 547 21.31 -12.72 -13.00
CA ILE A 547 21.22 -11.26 -12.93
C ILE A 547 20.49 -10.82 -11.64
N GLY A 548 19.54 -11.66 -11.16
CA GLY A 548 18.75 -11.40 -9.96
C GLY A 548 17.46 -10.62 -10.25
N LYS A 549 16.98 -9.92 -9.23
CA LYS A 549 15.73 -9.17 -9.22
C LYS A 549 15.76 -7.95 -10.13
N GLN A 550 14.81 -7.84 -11.05
CA GLN A 550 14.64 -6.71 -11.95
C GLN A 550 13.21 -6.15 -11.91
N LEU A 551 13.09 -4.82 -11.90
CA LEU A 551 11.82 -4.14 -12.05
C LEU A 551 11.29 -4.30 -13.48
N VAL A 552 10.01 -4.65 -13.61
CA VAL A 552 9.34 -4.75 -14.91
C VAL A 552 8.76 -3.38 -15.26
N SER A 553 9.46 -2.64 -16.12
CA SER A 553 9.05 -1.30 -16.59
C SER A 553 7.99 -1.39 -17.70
N GLU A 554 8.14 -2.34 -18.63
CA GLU A 554 7.23 -2.52 -19.76
C GLU A 554 6.32 -3.72 -19.56
N LYS A 555 5.03 -3.46 -19.61
CA LYS A 555 3.96 -4.46 -19.51
C LYS A 555 2.97 -4.22 -20.64
N SER A 556 2.48 -5.30 -21.25
CA SER A 556 1.40 -5.17 -22.24
C SER A 556 0.10 -4.68 -21.57
N THR A 557 -0.80 -4.08 -22.34
CA THR A 557 -2.13 -3.67 -21.89
C THR A 557 -2.87 -4.80 -21.16
N GLY A 558 -2.83 -6.02 -21.72
CA GLY A 558 -3.44 -7.19 -21.08
C GLY A 558 -2.77 -7.56 -19.75
N GLU A 559 -1.43 -7.51 -19.66
CA GLU A 559 -0.71 -7.75 -18.40
C GLU A 559 -1.06 -6.69 -17.34
N ASN A 560 -1.11 -5.42 -17.71
CA ASN A 560 -1.53 -4.33 -16.81
C ASN A 560 -2.96 -4.56 -16.29
N GLN A 561 -3.88 -5.01 -17.16
CA GLN A 561 -5.25 -5.33 -16.78
C GLN A 561 -5.29 -6.50 -15.80
N VAL A 562 -4.54 -7.59 -16.05
CA VAL A 562 -4.42 -8.74 -15.13
C VAL A 562 -3.84 -8.33 -13.78
N ILE A 563 -2.77 -7.54 -13.78
CA ILE A 563 -2.11 -7.03 -12.57
C ILE A 563 -3.10 -6.21 -11.73
N SER A 564 -3.82 -5.29 -12.35
CA SER A 564 -4.79 -4.43 -11.67
C SER A 564 -5.97 -5.23 -11.10
N LEU A 565 -6.52 -6.18 -11.87
CA LEU A 565 -7.58 -7.08 -11.41
C LEU A 565 -7.10 -7.93 -10.23
N SER A 566 -5.91 -8.49 -10.30
CA SER A 566 -5.31 -9.31 -9.24
C SER A 566 -5.09 -8.51 -7.96
N PHE A 567 -4.65 -7.26 -8.09
CA PHE A 567 -4.47 -6.36 -6.97
C PHE A 567 -5.81 -6.02 -6.28
N ILE A 568 -6.83 -5.64 -7.05
CA ILE A 568 -8.17 -5.35 -6.51
C ILE A 568 -8.76 -6.58 -5.83
N ALA A 569 -8.68 -7.73 -6.47
CA ALA A 569 -9.13 -9.00 -5.90
C ALA A 569 -8.47 -9.31 -4.56
N SER A 570 -7.15 -9.12 -4.49
CA SER A 570 -6.37 -9.34 -3.27
C SER A 570 -6.77 -8.38 -2.17
N LEU A 571 -7.02 -7.11 -2.52
CA LEU A 571 -7.44 -6.08 -1.58
C LEU A 571 -8.84 -6.37 -1.01
N VAL A 572 -9.81 -6.75 -1.86
CA VAL A 572 -11.18 -7.11 -1.44
C VAL A 572 -11.18 -8.39 -0.59
N SER A 573 -10.38 -9.39 -0.97
CA SER A 573 -10.22 -10.63 -0.21
C SER A 573 -9.64 -10.36 1.18
N LEU A 574 -8.61 -9.53 1.29
CA LEU A 574 -8.00 -9.15 2.56
C LEU A 574 -8.97 -8.38 3.47
N ALA A 575 -9.77 -7.47 2.88
CA ALA A 575 -10.81 -6.76 3.62
C ALA A 575 -11.89 -7.71 4.18
N LYS A 576 -12.26 -8.74 3.42
CA LYS A 576 -13.20 -9.79 3.86
C LYS A 576 -12.63 -10.64 5.00
N GLU A 577 -11.38 -11.08 4.90
CA GLU A 577 -10.71 -11.86 5.95
C GLU A 577 -10.67 -11.10 7.28
N ARG A 578 -10.39 -9.81 7.25
CA ARG A 578 -10.40 -8.96 8.45
C ARG A 578 -11.78 -8.85 9.08
N LYS A 579 -12.86 -8.86 8.30
CA LYS A 579 -14.21 -8.88 8.86
C LYS A 579 -14.51 -10.18 9.64
N GLN A 580 -13.93 -11.29 9.21
CA GLN A 580 -14.15 -12.61 9.81
C GLN A 580 -13.21 -12.87 11.02
N ALA A 581 -12.13 -12.11 11.17
CA ALA A 581 -11.16 -12.29 12.25
C ALA A 581 -11.76 -11.94 13.61
N LYS A 582 -11.78 -12.91 14.53
CA LYS A 582 -12.20 -12.71 15.92
C LYS A 582 -11.17 -11.84 16.63
N GLY A 583 -11.60 -10.71 17.20
CA GLY A 583 -10.72 -9.81 17.97
C GLY A 583 -10.05 -8.72 17.13
N ALA A 584 -10.38 -8.56 15.85
CA ALA A 584 -9.90 -7.42 15.08
C ALA A 584 -10.48 -6.11 15.65
N PHE A 585 -9.62 -5.16 15.98
CA PHE A 585 -10.01 -3.83 16.47
C PHE A 585 -10.87 -3.07 15.45
N PHE A 586 -10.72 -3.40 14.15
CA PHE A 586 -11.45 -2.79 13.05
C PHE A 586 -12.00 -3.89 12.16
N LYS A 587 -13.32 -3.87 11.96
CA LYS A 587 -13.98 -4.81 11.06
C LYS A 587 -13.77 -4.36 9.62
N GLY A 588 -13.15 -5.20 8.81
CA GLY A 588 -13.14 -5.05 7.35
C GLY A 588 -14.57 -5.06 6.79
N GLY A 589 -14.70 -4.82 5.48
CA GLY A 589 -15.99 -4.84 4.78
C GLY A 589 -16.08 -6.00 3.78
N VAL A 590 -17.30 -6.45 3.50
CA VAL A 590 -17.60 -7.27 2.32
C VAL A 590 -18.23 -6.34 1.30
N PHE A 591 -17.59 -6.19 0.14
CA PHE A 591 -18.04 -5.28 -0.91
C PHE A 591 -18.32 -6.06 -2.20
N PRO A 592 -19.37 -5.68 -2.97
CA PRO A 592 -19.58 -6.21 -4.31
C PRO A 592 -18.51 -5.65 -5.26
N ILE A 593 -18.17 -6.41 -6.29
CA ILE A 593 -17.36 -5.93 -7.40
C ILE A 593 -18.25 -5.75 -8.63
N ILE A 594 -18.23 -4.56 -9.22
CA ILE A 594 -18.95 -4.22 -10.46
C ILE A 594 -17.91 -3.86 -11.53
N MET A 595 -17.91 -4.63 -12.61
CA MET A 595 -16.91 -4.53 -13.68
C MET A 595 -17.57 -4.22 -15.00
N ASP A 596 -17.17 -3.11 -15.62
CA ASP A 596 -17.52 -2.80 -17.00
C ASP A 596 -16.39 -3.26 -17.94
N SER A 597 -16.72 -4.17 -18.84
CA SER A 597 -15.81 -4.66 -19.89
C SER A 597 -14.50 -5.28 -19.36
N PRO A 598 -14.50 -6.20 -18.40
CA PRO A 598 -13.30 -6.73 -17.77
C PRO A 598 -12.43 -7.59 -18.69
N PHE A 599 -12.91 -8.00 -19.86
CA PHE A 599 -12.22 -8.88 -20.81
C PHE A 599 -11.71 -8.15 -22.06
N GLY A 600 -11.82 -6.81 -22.12
CA GLY A 600 -11.64 -6.04 -23.37
C GLY A 600 -10.26 -6.18 -24.01
N ALA A 601 -9.19 -5.97 -23.27
CA ALA A 601 -7.81 -5.98 -23.76
C ALA A 601 -7.10 -7.34 -23.57
N LEU A 602 -7.81 -8.37 -23.17
CA LEU A 602 -7.23 -9.69 -22.85
C LEU A 602 -7.23 -10.63 -24.05
N ASP A 603 -6.17 -11.37 -24.21
CA ASP A 603 -6.14 -12.52 -25.12
C ASP A 603 -7.01 -13.68 -24.58
N ARG A 604 -7.26 -14.69 -25.45
CA ARG A 604 -8.15 -15.82 -25.15
C ARG A 604 -7.76 -16.55 -23.87
N GLU A 605 -6.47 -16.82 -23.66
CA GLU A 605 -6.00 -17.59 -22.52
C GLU A 605 -6.09 -16.82 -21.20
N TYR A 606 -5.79 -15.50 -21.22
CA TYR A 606 -5.99 -14.65 -20.05
C TYR A 606 -7.48 -14.48 -19.71
N ARG A 607 -8.36 -14.38 -20.72
CA ARG A 607 -9.82 -14.37 -20.51
C ARG A 607 -10.30 -15.60 -19.78
N GLU A 608 -9.86 -16.80 -20.20
CA GLU A 608 -10.24 -18.06 -19.56
C GLU A 608 -9.77 -18.12 -18.10
N LYS A 609 -8.49 -17.80 -17.83
CA LYS A 609 -7.94 -17.80 -16.47
C LYS A 609 -8.62 -16.78 -15.55
N ILE A 610 -8.88 -15.57 -16.04
CA ILE A 610 -9.61 -14.57 -15.27
C ILE A 610 -11.04 -15.02 -15.01
N ALA A 611 -11.75 -15.55 -16.01
CA ALA A 611 -13.11 -16.06 -15.85
C ALA A 611 -13.21 -17.16 -14.78
N GLU A 612 -12.20 -18.02 -14.66
CA GLU A 612 -12.11 -19.06 -13.63
C GLU A 612 -11.93 -18.46 -12.21
N HIS A 613 -11.26 -17.31 -12.09
CA HIS A 613 -10.97 -16.68 -10.80
C HIS A 613 -12.03 -15.64 -10.37
N ILE A 614 -12.79 -15.06 -11.32
CA ILE A 614 -13.84 -14.07 -11.05
C ILE A 614 -14.80 -14.48 -9.92
N PRO A 615 -15.31 -15.73 -9.85
CA PRO A 615 -16.23 -16.13 -8.77
C PRO A 615 -15.61 -16.09 -7.37
N GLN A 616 -14.29 -16.06 -7.28
CA GLN A 616 -13.55 -16.05 -6.01
C GLN A 616 -13.17 -14.64 -5.55
N LEU A 617 -13.30 -13.62 -6.42
CA LEU A 617 -12.87 -12.25 -6.15
C LEU A 617 -13.69 -11.59 -5.04
N ALA A 618 -15.03 -11.82 -5.06
CA ALA A 618 -15.95 -11.25 -4.08
C ALA A 618 -17.17 -12.15 -3.86
N ASP A 619 -17.94 -11.88 -2.79
CA ASP A 619 -19.20 -12.58 -2.52
C ASP A 619 -20.31 -12.22 -3.52
N GLN A 620 -20.16 -11.12 -4.25
CA GLN A 620 -21.04 -10.68 -5.30
C GLN A 620 -20.23 -10.00 -6.40
N VAL A 621 -20.44 -10.43 -7.64
CA VAL A 621 -19.79 -9.87 -8.83
C VAL A 621 -20.83 -9.52 -9.87
N ILE A 622 -20.82 -8.30 -10.38
CA ILE A 622 -21.69 -7.82 -11.46
C ILE A 622 -20.78 -7.50 -12.65
N ILE A 623 -21.03 -8.12 -13.78
CA ILE A 623 -20.22 -8.00 -14.99
C ILE A 623 -21.05 -7.39 -16.10
N PHE A 624 -20.57 -6.31 -16.71
CA PHE A 624 -21.08 -5.81 -17.97
C PHE A 624 -20.14 -6.27 -19.11
N ALA A 625 -20.66 -7.00 -20.07
CA ALA A 625 -19.87 -7.55 -21.16
C ALA A 625 -20.56 -7.36 -22.52
N SER A 626 -19.75 -7.18 -23.58
CA SER A 626 -20.25 -7.31 -24.94
C SER A 626 -20.16 -8.76 -25.43
N ASN A 627 -20.87 -9.13 -26.49
CA ASN A 627 -20.77 -10.46 -27.09
C ASN A 627 -19.33 -10.81 -27.53
N SER A 628 -18.58 -9.84 -28.02
CA SER A 628 -17.18 -10.06 -28.41
C SER A 628 -16.25 -10.37 -27.22
N GLN A 629 -16.63 -9.97 -26.01
CA GLN A 629 -15.88 -10.21 -24.78
C GLN A 629 -16.35 -11.47 -24.04
N TRP A 630 -17.64 -11.82 -24.19
CA TRP A 630 -18.28 -12.99 -23.56
C TRP A 630 -18.17 -14.21 -24.48
N SER A 631 -16.95 -14.75 -24.59
CA SER A 631 -16.69 -15.96 -25.40
C SER A 631 -17.22 -17.23 -24.74
N ASP A 632 -17.32 -18.33 -25.51
CA ASP A 632 -17.77 -19.63 -25.00
C ASP A 632 -16.92 -20.12 -23.83
N GLU A 633 -15.60 -19.83 -23.82
CA GLU A 633 -14.70 -20.21 -22.74
C GLU A 633 -15.02 -19.42 -21.46
N VAL A 634 -15.30 -18.11 -21.57
CA VAL A 634 -15.71 -17.29 -20.44
C VAL A 634 -17.05 -17.76 -19.89
N ASP A 635 -18.00 -18.01 -20.77
CA ASP A 635 -19.33 -18.51 -20.39
C ASP A 635 -19.21 -19.85 -19.64
N GLN A 636 -18.46 -20.79 -20.18
CA GLN A 636 -18.30 -22.11 -19.56
C GLN A 636 -17.72 -22.04 -18.13
N LYS A 637 -16.75 -21.15 -17.89
CA LYS A 637 -16.13 -20.97 -16.56
C LYS A 637 -17.04 -20.23 -15.58
N CYS A 638 -17.76 -19.21 -16.03
CA CYS A 638 -18.64 -18.40 -15.18
C CYS A 638 -20.01 -19.03 -14.95
N ARG A 639 -20.52 -19.85 -15.91
CA ARG A 639 -21.89 -20.41 -15.92
C ARG A 639 -22.33 -21.06 -14.61
N PRO A 640 -21.51 -21.88 -13.92
CA PRO A 640 -21.90 -22.50 -12.65
C PRO A 640 -22.21 -21.50 -11.51
N TYR A 641 -21.76 -20.26 -11.66
CA TYR A 641 -21.85 -19.22 -10.65
C TYR A 641 -22.79 -18.07 -11.01
N ILE A 642 -23.43 -18.13 -12.21
CA ILE A 642 -24.35 -17.09 -12.67
C ILE A 642 -25.72 -17.31 -12.03
N GLY A 643 -26.18 -16.32 -11.27
CA GLY A 643 -27.51 -16.29 -10.69
C GLY A 643 -28.53 -15.56 -11.55
N LYS A 644 -28.10 -14.46 -12.18
CA LYS A 644 -28.96 -13.63 -13.03
C LYS A 644 -28.21 -13.19 -14.30
N GLU A 645 -28.95 -13.15 -15.40
CA GLU A 645 -28.49 -12.62 -16.68
C GLU A 645 -29.51 -11.61 -17.23
N TYR A 646 -28.98 -10.54 -17.81
CA TYR A 646 -29.74 -9.50 -18.48
C TYR A 646 -29.12 -9.17 -19.82
N SER A 647 -29.96 -8.71 -20.75
CA SER A 647 -29.54 -8.17 -22.04
C SER A 647 -30.02 -6.72 -22.20
N LEU A 648 -29.10 -5.84 -22.59
CA LEU A 648 -29.41 -4.45 -22.93
C LEU A 648 -29.80 -4.39 -24.41
N VAL A 649 -31.07 -4.16 -24.67
CA VAL A 649 -31.65 -4.07 -26.03
C VAL A 649 -31.81 -2.60 -26.41
N TYR A 650 -31.04 -2.17 -27.39
CA TYR A 650 -31.05 -0.81 -27.91
C TYR A 650 -32.19 -0.67 -28.94
N HIS A 651 -33.12 0.22 -28.67
CA HIS A 651 -34.20 0.61 -29.58
C HIS A 651 -33.70 1.82 -30.39
N ALA A 652 -33.47 1.63 -31.67
CA ALA A 652 -32.96 2.66 -32.57
C ALA A 652 -34.00 3.06 -33.63
N PRO A 653 -34.03 4.33 -34.05
CA PRO A 653 -34.88 4.75 -35.16
C PRO A 653 -34.55 3.98 -36.44
N LYS A 654 -35.63 3.68 -37.26
CA LYS A 654 -35.44 3.17 -38.58
C LYS A 654 -34.76 4.23 -39.47
N SER A 655 -33.78 3.82 -40.25
CA SER A 655 -33.11 4.67 -41.22
C SER A 655 -32.88 3.91 -42.53
N ALA A 656 -32.66 4.61 -43.63
CA ALA A 656 -32.45 4.00 -44.95
C ALA A 656 -31.30 2.99 -44.92
N GLY A 657 -31.63 1.72 -45.25
CA GLY A 657 -30.68 0.60 -45.21
C GLY A 657 -30.40 -0.03 -43.83
N ARG A 658 -31.16 0.39 -42.80
CA ARG A 658 -31.09 -0.18 -41.43
C ARG A 658 -32.52 -0.32 -40.87
N GLU A 659 -33.30 -1.23 -41.45
CA GLU A 659 -34.68 -1.45 -41.12
C GLU A 659 -34.93 -2.76 -40.36
N GLU A 660 -33.98 -3.71 -40.44
CA GLU A 660 -34.08 -5.03 -39.81
C GLU A 660 -33.61 -5.01 -38.37
N ASP A 661 -34.26 -5.79 -37.54
CA ASP A 661 -33.91 -6.04 -36.14
C ASP A 661 -32.66 -6.95 -36.07
N ASP A 662 -31.83 -6.71 -35.07
CA ASP A 662 -30.71 -7.59 -34.64
C ASP A 662 -31.00 -8.07 -33.22
N SER A 663 -30.24 -9.05 -32.73
CA SER A 663 -30.44 -9.64 -31.38
C SER A 663 -30.42 -8.57 -30.26
N TYR A 664 -29.62 -7.51 -30.42
CA TYR A 664 -29.44 -6.43 -29.44
C TYR A 664 -29.94 -5.07 -29.92
N VAL A 665 -30.43 -4.97 -31.17
CA VAL A 665 -30.91 -3.72 -31.75
C VAL A 665 -32.31 -3.94 -32.35
N LYS A 666 -33.32 -3.30 -31.77
CA LYS A 666 -34.70 -3.28 -32.33
C LYS A 666 -34.92 -1.95 -33.05
N ARG A 667 -35.49 -2.04 -34.26
CA ARG A 667 -35.80 -0.86 -35.06
C ARG A 667 -37.23 -0.37 -34.79
N THR A 668 -37.30 0.92 -34.40
CA THR A 668 -38.59 1.54 -34.03
C THR A 668 -38.87 2.77 -34.85
N ASP A 669 -40.14 3.18 -34.93
CA ASP A 669 -40.52 4.45 -35.56
C ASP A 669 -40.41 5.67 -34.62
N GLY A 670 -39.89 5.47 -33.39
CA GLY A 670 -39.74 6.46 -32.33
C GLY A 670 -38.27 6.81 -32.01
N PRO A 671 -38.05 7.68 -31.03
CA PRO A 671 -36.72 8.04 -30.55
C PRO A 671 -35.97 6.85 -29.94
N GLU A 672 -34.69 7.00 -29.78
CA GLU A 672 -33.81 5.95 -29.27
C GLU A 672 -33.85 5.81 -27.74
N PHE A 673 -33.81 4.58 -27.26
CA PHE A 673 -33.71 4.25 -25.85
C PHE A 673 -33.20 2.81 -25.65
N THR A 674 -32.76 2.47 -24.43
CA THR A 674 -32.37 1.10 -24.09
C THR A 674 -33.36 0.47 -23.13
N LYS A 675 -33.75 -0.77 -23.39
CA LYS A 675 -34.52 -1.64 -22.48
C LYS A 675 -33.61 -2.70 -21.88
N ILE A 676 -33.96 -3.10 -20.65
CA ILE A 676 -33.30 -4.20 -19.93
C ILE A 676 -34.24 -5.40 -20.03
N GLU A 677 -33.80 -6.47 -20.67
CA GLU A 677 -34.53 -7.72 -20.79
C GLU A 677 -33.82 -8.81 -19.96
N GLU A 678 -34.59 -9.65 -19.24
CA GLU A 678 -34.04 -10.76 -18.47
C GLU A 678 -33.62 -11.90 -19.41
N GLY A 679 -32.42 -12.43 -19.24
CA GLY A 679 -31.83 -13.50 -20.05
C GLY A 679 -30.71 -13.03 -20.99
N TYR A 680 -30.07 -14.01 -21.63
CA TYR A 680 -29.00 -13.78 -22.61
C TYR A 680 -29.56 -14.00 -24.04
N LEU A 681 -29.57 -12.93 -24.84
CA LEU A 681 -30.12 -12.94 -26.21
C LEU A 681 -29.08 -13.38 -27.26
N GLY A 682 -27.81 -13.53 -26.90
CA GLY A 682 -26.75 -13.93 -27.82
C GLY A 682 -26.60 -15.44 -28.04
N ARG A 683 -27.55 -16.26 -27.55
CA ARG A 683 -27.56 -17.73 -27.76
C ARG A 683 -28.43 -18.14 -28.92
#